data_138f23949707efa5c48a9606dd3eac74
#
_entry.id   138f23949707efa5c48a9606dd3eac74
#
_cell.length_a   1.000
_cell.length_b   1.000
_cell.length_c   1.000
_cell.angle_alpha   90.00
_cell.angle_beta   90.00
_cell.angle_gamma   90.00
#
_symmetry.space_group_name_H-M   'P 1'
#
loop_
_entity.id
_entity.type
_entity.pdbx_description
1 polymer ?
#
loop_
_entity_poly.entity_id
_entity_poly.type
_entity_poly.pdbx_seq_one_letter_code
_entity_poly.pdbx_strand_id
1 'polypeptide(L)'
;MAKYLVIVESPAKVKTIKKFLGSNYEVMASQGHIRDLPKSQLGVDVDNDYEPKYITIRGKGDILAALRKEAKKADKVYLATDPDREGEAISWHLAKALKLEDKDIYRITFNEITKNAVKASIKNARKIDMNLVDAQQSRRVLDRMVGYRISPLLWAKIKRGLSAGRVQSVALRIICDREDEINSFIPDEYWTIDADVNIKGEKNTVKAKFYGDENGKIDVKNGEQAEKIIEEVKKSDFSVESVKHGEKIKKVPLAFTTSTLQQEAAKQLNFATQKTMRLAQQLYEGVDIAGRGTIGIITYLRTDSTRIADEAVAAAAQYIGEQYGEEYVGTVHDTKEKKKIQDAHEAIRPTDISLSPAIIKDSLSRDQFRLYQLIWKRFTASQMSPAIYETASVKIAAGKYRFSVSASKIKFDGFLSVYKDDDEKSENKALIHGISEESQVSLADVKGEQHFTQPPAHFTEASLVKQLEELGIGRPSTYAPTITTIIARHYVAKENKNLYVTELGEAVNNIMKKAFPTIVDVNFTANMETLLDSVGEGKVKWKEVIRNFYPDLDEAVKLAEKELENVKIEDEVTDVICDKCGRNMVIKYGPHGKFLGCPGFPECHNTKPYLEKIGVTCPKCGKDIVLKKTKKGRRYFGCENNPECDFMSWQKPVSKKCPKCGGYMVEKGNKIACADETCGYIETKTEKKEDK
;
A
#
# COMPACT_ATOMS: atom_id res chain seq x y z
N MET A 1 -34.21 -7.72 31.98
CA MET A 1 -33.98 -7.90 30.53
C MET A 1 -33.38 -6.60 30.00
N ALA A 2 -32.47 -6.66 29.00
CA ALA A 2 -31.93 -5.47 28.38
C ALA A 2 -33.03 -4.69 27.65
N LYS A 3 -33.12 -3.39 27.90
CA LYS A 3 -34.12 -2.50 27.25
C LYS A 3 -33.76 -2.10 25.81
N TYR A 4 -32.48 -2.13 25.48
CA TYR A 4 -31.98 -1.61 24.22
C TYR A 4 -31.14 -2.67 23.50
N LEU A 5 -31.31 -2.75 22.18
CA LEU A 5 -30.48 -3.58 21.30
C LEU A 5 -29.52 -2.69 20.53
N VAL A 6 -28.23 -3.04 20.56
CA VAL A 6 -27.19 -2.40 19.72
C VAL A 6 -26.69 -3.45 18.73
N ILE A 7 -26.78 -3.15 17.44
CA ILE A 7 -26.33 -4.04 16.37
C ILE A 7 -25.05 -3.45 15.76
N VAL A 8 -23.95 -4.17 15.86
CA VAL A 8 -22.65 -3.87 15.27
C VAL A 8 -22.38 -4.78 14.08
N GLU A 9 -21.37 -4.48 13.26
CA GLU A 9 -21.09 -5.29 12.09
C GLU A 9 -20.16 -6.48 12.37
N SER A 10 -19.31 -6.42 13.41
CA SER A 10 -18.34 -7.47 13.70
C SER A 10 -18.45 -8.03 15.11
N PRO A 11 -18.18 -9.34 15.33
CA PRO A 11 -18.15 -9.95 16.67
C PRO A 11 -17.09 -9.34 17.60
N ALA A 12 -15.97 -8.82 17.06
CA ALA A 12 -14.94 -8.18 17.84
C ALA A 12 -15.48 -6.93 18.57
N LYS A 13 -16.26 -6.10 17.85
CA LYS A 13 -16.90 -4.90 18.43
C LYS A 13 -17.90 -5.23 19.53
N VAL A 14 -18.60 -6.39 19.47
CA VAL A 14 -19.57 -6.80 20.51
C VAL A 14 -18.90 -6.81 21.87
N LYS A 15 -17.75 -7.48 21.99
CA LYS A 15 -17.03 -7.64 23.26
C LYS A 15 -16.64 -6.29 23.86
N THR A 16 -16.14 -5.39 23.02
CA THR A 16 -15.67 -4.07 23.41
C THR A 16 -16.84 -3.16 23.84
N ILE A 17 -17.86 -3.05 22.99
CA ILE A 17 -18.99 -2.11 23.19
C ILE A 17 -19.90 -2.55 24.32
N LYS A 18 -20.18 -3.84 24.47
CA LYS A 18 -21.00 -4.38 25.58
C LYS A 18 -20.43 -3.99 26.94
N LYS A 19 -19.10 -4.01 27.08
CA LYS A 19 -18.42 -3.60 28.32
C LYS A 19 -18.64 -2.12 28.66
N PHE A 20 -18.77 -1.25 27.65
CA PHE A 20 -18.93 0.18 27.86
C PHE A 20 -20.36 0.61 28.16
N LEU A 21 -21.35 -0.13 27.66
CA LEU A 21 -22.77 0.23 27.74
C LEU A 21 -23.50 -0.32 28.99
N GLY A 22 -23.03 -1.41 29.57
CA GLY A 22 -23.64 -2.02 30.75
C GLY A 22 -24.86 -2.90 30.46
N SER A 23 -25.57 -3.35 31.51
CA SER A 23 -26.57 -4.39 31.48
C SER A 23 -27.90 -4.04 30.79
N ASN A 24 -28.20 -2.73 30.63
CA ASN A 24 -29.40 -2.27 29.93
C ASN A 24 -29.34 -2.46 28.41
N TYR A 25 -28.17 -2.76 27.88
CA TYR A 25 -27.92 -2.90 26.45
C TYR A 25 -27.56 -4.36 26.11
N GLU A 26 -28.27 -4.94 25.16
CA GLU A 26 -27.80 -6.15 24.50
C GLU A 26 -27.06 -5.74 23.23
N VAL A 27 -25.86 -6.31 23.01
CA VAL A 27 -25.03 -5.99 21.85
C VAL A 27 -24.85 -7.25 21.03
N MET A 28 -25.21 -7.19 19.74
CA MET A 28 -25.12 -8.30 18.80
C MET A 28 -24.43 -7.89 17.50
N ALA A 29 -23.87 -8.87 16.78
CA ALA A 29 -23.21 -8.62 15.49
C ALA A 29 -24.02 -9.16 14.31
N SER A 30 -24.08 -8.38 13.23
CA SER A 30 -24.61 -8.82 11.92
C SER A 30 -23.59 -9.67 11.14
N GLN A 31 -22.32 -9.61 11.54
CA GLN A 31 -21.19 -10.22 10.83
C GLN A 31 -21.07 -9.70 9.37
N GLY A 32 -21.16 -8.40 9.17
CA GLY A 32 -21.14 -7.73 7.88
C GLY A 32 -22.52 -7.61 7.24
N HIS A 33 -22.57 -7.53 5.92
CA HIS A 33 -23.81 -7.46 5.16
C HIS A 33 -24.68 -8.70 5.36
N ILE A 34 -26.00 -8.50 5.49
CA ILE A 34 -27.01 -9.56 5.61
C ILE A 34 -27.83 -9.72 4.32
N ARG A 35 -27.87 -8.71 3.46
CA ARG A 35 -28.53 -8.70 2.15
C ARG A 35 -27.54 -8.24 1.09
N ASP A 36 -27.67 -8.82 -0.09
CA ASP A 36 -26.90 -8.40 -1.28
C ASP A 36 -27.69 -8.77 -2.55
N LEU A 37 -27.22 -8.30 -3.70
CA LEU A 37 -27.72 -8.71 -5.01
C LEU A 37 -27.43 -10.23 -5.23
N PRO A 38 -28.31 -10.98 -5.91
CA PRO A 38 -28.10 -12.41 -6.19
C PRO A 38 -26.81 -12.63 -6.97
N LYS A 39 -26.05 -13.70 -6.64
CA LYS A 39 -24.75 -13.99 -7.30
C LYS A 39 -24.89 -14.48 -8.74
N SER A 40 -25.96 -15.22 -9.04
CA SER A 40 -26.18 -15.90 -10.33
C SER A 40 -26.99 -15.08 -11.34
N GLN A 41 -27.42 -13.88 -10.98
CA GLN A 41 -28.22 -12.99 -11.83
C GLN A 41 -27.71 -11.57 -11.72
N LEU A 42 -28.05 -10.71 -12.68
CA LEU A 42 -27.75 -9.28 -12.62
C LEU A 42 -28.29 -8.67 -11.30
N GLY A 43 -29.50 -9.04 -10.96
CA GLY A 43 -30.15 -8.61 -9.71
C GLY A 43 -30.58 -7.15 -9.73
N VAL A 44 -30.63 -6.53 -10.89
CA VAL A 44 -31.10 -5.17 -11.11
C VAL A 44 -32.13 -5.22 -12.24
N ASP A 45 -33.30 -4.66 -12.01
CA ASP A 45 -34.40 -4.62 -12.96
C ASP A 45 -34.25 -3.42 -13.90
N VAL A 46 -33.67 -3.67 -15.09
CA VAL A 46 -33.33 -2.63 -16.05
C VAL A 46 -34.60 -1.95 -16.60
N ASP A 47 -35.67 -2.72 -16.78
CA ASP A 47 -36.94 -2.25 -17.36
C ASP A 47 -37.80 -1.50 -16.31
N ASN A 48 -37.51 -1.70 -15.02
CA ASN A 48 -38.18 -1.05 -13.91
C ASN A 48 -37.24 -0.08 -13.18
N ASP A 49 -36.76 0.91 -13.90
CA ASP A 49 -35.93 2.01 -13.38
C ASP A 49 -34.74 1.53 -12.50
N TYR A 50 -34.10 0.46 -12.97
CA TYR A 50 -32.90 -0.10 -12.32
C TYR A 50 -33.09 -0.52 -10.85
N GLU A 51 -34.29 -0.95 -10.49
CA GLU A 51 -34.60 -1.36 -9.11
C GLU A 51 -33.78 -2.58 -8.68
N PRO A 52 -33.00 -2.50 -7.59
CA PRO A 52 -32.16 -3.60 -7.14
C PRO A 52 -32.95 -4.63 -6.36
N LYS A 53 -32.82 -5.92 -6.73
CA LYS A 53 -33.47 -7.07 -6.08
C LYS A 53 -32.56 -7.65 -4.99
N TYR A 54 -32.62 -7.08 -3.79
CA TYR A 54 -31.83 -7.58 -2.66
C TYR A 54 -32.40 -8.86 -2.06
N ILE A 55 -31.52 -9.87 -1.88
CA ILE A 55 -31.84 -11.14 -1.20
C ILE A 55 -31.00 -11.29 0.05
N THR A 56 -31.49 -12.12 0.99
CA THR A 56 -30.67 -12.51 2.15
C THR A 56 -29.48 -13.35 1.70
N ILE A 57 -28.29 -12.99 2.17
CA ILE A 57 -27.06 -13.72 1.86
C ILE A 57 -27.16 -15.14 2.45
N ARG A 58 -26.78 -16.14 1.64
CA ARG A 58 -26.77 -17.55 2.07
C ARG A 58 -25.89 -17.70 3.33
N GLY A 59 -26.41 -18.38 4.35
CA GLY A 59 -25.74 -18.58 5.64
C GLY A 59 -25.99 -17.47 6.67
N LYS A 60 -26.77 -16.42 6.35
CA LYS A 60 -27.14 -15.35 7.29
C LYS A 60 -28.51 -15.54 7.96
N GLY A 61 -29.23 -16.61 7.63
CA GLY A 61 -30.58 -16.87 8.15
C GLY A 61 -30.64 -16.95 9.68
N ASP A 62 -29.75 -17.72 10.30
CA ASP A 62 -29.73 -17.91 11.76
C ASP A 62 -29.36 -16.59 12.49
N ILE A 63 -28.39 -15.83 11.97
CA ILE A 63 -28.02 -14.54 12.52
C ILE A 63 -29.24 -13.61 12.49
N LEU A 64 -29.92 -13.56 11.33
CA LEU A 64 -31.07 -12.70 11.14
C LEU A 64 -32.25 -13.13 12.05
N ALA A 65 -32.46 -14.43 12.25
CA ALA A 65 -33.47 -14.96 13.19
C ALA A 65 -33.15 -14.55 14.63
N ALA A 66 -31.91 -14.69 15.07
CA ALA A 66 -31.46 -14.27 16.39
C ALA A 66 -31.65 -12.77 16.61
N LEU A 67 -31.22 -11.94 15.64
CA LEU A 67 -31.38 -10.48 15.67
C LEU A 67 -32.86 -10.09 15.75
N ARG A 68 -33.75 -10.72 14.97
CA ARG A 68 -35.20 -10.47 15.01
C ARG A 68 -35.81 -10.79 16.38
N LYS A 69 -35.38 -11.90 17.00
CA LYS A 69 -35.86 -12.30 18.33
C LYS A 69 -35.53 -11.24 19.38
N GLU A 70 -34.32 -10.71 19.37
CA GLU A 70 -33.90 -9.68 20.34
C GLU A 70 -34.46 -8.29 19.98
N ALA A 71 -34.56 -7.95 18.71
CA ALA A 71 -35.17 -6.70 18.28
C ALA A 71 -36.65 -6.55 18.68
N LYS A 72 -37.41 -7.69 18.69
CA LYS A 72 -38.81 -7.69 19.17
C LYS A 72 -38.93 -7.37 20.66
N LYS A 73 -37.94 -7.72 21.48
CA LYS A 73 -37.96 -7.53 22.94
C LYS A 73 -37.46 -6.12 23.33
N ALA A 74 -36.69 -5.48 22.45
CA ALA A 74 -36.07 -4.21 22.73
C ALA A 74 -37.05 -3.03 22.54
N ASP A 75 -36.99 -2.04 23.42
CA ASP A 75 -37.73 -0.77 23.26
C ASP A 75 -37.17 0.07 22.14
N LYS A 76 -35.81 0.11 21.99
CA LYS A 76 -35.11 0.84 20.97
C LYS A 76 -34.00 -0.03 20.35
N VAL A 77 -33.73 0.20 19.07
CA VAL A 77 -32.67 -0.47 18.32
C VAL A 77 -31.65 0.57 17.82
N TYR A 78 -30.40 0.39 18.20
CA TYR A 78 -29.27 1.21 17.73
C TYR A 78 -28.46 0.43 16.70
N LEU A 79 -28.28 1.02 15.52
CA LEU A 79 -27.49 0.46 14.44
C LEU A 79 -26.10 1.13 14.48
N ALA A 80 -25.11 0.37 14.97
CA ALA A 80 -23.76 0.84 15.33
C ALA A 80 -22.69 0.29 14.40
N THR A 81 -22.93 0.33 13.11
CA THR A 81 -21.97 -0.05 12.07
C THR A 81 -20.95 1.06 11.82
N ASP A 82 -19.91 0.80 11.03
CA ASP A 82 -18.84 1.78 10.76
C ASP A 82 -19.34 3.13 10.25
N PRO A 83 -18.59 4.22 10.44
CA PRO A 83 -19.01 5.58 10.09
C PRO A 83 -18.83 5.90 8.60
N ASP A 84 -18.87 4.92 7.71
CA ASP A 84 -18.77 5.09 6.27
C ASP A 84 -20.09 4.70 5.55
N ARG A 85 -20.13 4.91 4.21
CA ARG A 85 -21.30 4.56 3.39
C ARG A 85 -21.62 3.05 3.40
N GLU A 86 -20.62 2.18 3.57
CA GLU A 86 -20.85 0.74 3.70
C GLU A 86 -21.59 0.42 5.01
N GLY A 87 -21.15 1.03 6.11
CA GLY A 87 -21.83 0.89 7.41
C GLY A 87 -23.25 1.47 7.38
N GLU A 88 -23.49 2.58 6.67
CA GLU A 88 -24.82 3.16 6.50
C GLU A 88 -25.74 2.20 5.73
N ALA A 89 -25.25 1.60 4.63
CA ALA A 89 -26.00 0.62 3.86
C ALA A 89 -26.26 -0.68 4.66
N ILE A 90 -25.30 -1.15 5.45
CA ILE A 90 -25.51 -2.30 6.36
C ILE A 90 -26.64 -2.00 7.34
N SER A 91 -26.65 -0.80 7.94
CA SER A 91 -27.69 -0.35 8.85
C SER A 91 -29.07 -0.32 8.17
N TRP A 92 -29.14 0.23 6.95
CA TRP A 92 -30.39 0.26 6.17
C TRP A 92 -30.89 -1.15 5.82
N HIS A 93 -29.99 -2.02 5.37
CA HIS A 93 -30.33 -3.43 5.10
C HIS A 93 -30.81 -4.18 6.35
N LEU A 94 -30.23 -3.89 7.52
CA LEU A 94 -30.66 -4.45 8.80
C LEU A 94 -32.08 -3.97 9.15
N ALA A 95 -32.34 -2.66 9.08
CA ALA A 95 -33.66 -2.10 9.37
C ALA A 95 -34.74 -2.76 8.51
N LYS A 96 -34.52 -2.86 7.19
CA LYS A 96 -35.44 -3.51 6.25
C LYS A 96 -35.60 -5.02 6.50
N ALA A 97 -34.49 -5.75 6.73
CA ALA A 97 -34.55 -7.20 6.93
C ALA A 97 -35.18 -7.60 8.27
N LEU A 98 -35.02 -6.78 9.29
CA LEU A 98 -35.60 -7.01 10.62
C LEU A 98 -37.06 -6.55 10.74
N LYS A 99 -37.58 -5.82 9.71
CA LYS A 99 -38.94 -5.24 9.68
C LYS A 99 -39.15 -4.33 10.90
N LEU A 100 -38.29 -3.33 11.00
CA LEU A 100 -38.29 -2.41 12.14
C LEU A 100 -39.00 -1.07 11.82
N GLU A 101 -39.89 -1.03 10.82
CA GLU A 101 -40.57 0.21 10.42
C GLU A 101 -41.36 0.86 11.56
N ASP A 102 -41.90 0.04 12.48
CA ASP A 102 -42.70 0.48 13.63
C ASP A 102 -41.88 0.64 14.92
N LYS A 103 -40.56 0.54 14.85
CA LYS A 103 -39.69 0.65 16.02
C LYS A 103 -38.87 1.92 15.99
N ASP A 104 -38.51 2.41 17.18
CA ASP A 104 -37.53 3.47 17.37
C ASP A 104 -36.14 3.01 16.96
N ILE A 105 -35.74 3.31 15.70
CA ILE A 105 -34.46 2.95 15.13
C ILE A 105 -33.56 4.17 15.10
N TYR A 106 -32.36 3.99 15.61
CA TYR A 106 -31.34 5.04 15.65
C TYR A 106 -30.04 4.55 15.04
N ARG A 107 -29.43 5.38 14.24
CA ARG A 107 -28.07 5.23 13.74
C ARG A 107 -27.11 5.90 14.72
N ILE A 108 -26.09 5.18 15.16
CA ILE A 108 -24.99 5.74 15.95
C ILE A 108 -23.66 5.45 15.25
N THR A 109 -22.80 6.44 15.21
CA THR A 109 -21.46 6.37 14.61
C THR A 109 -20.43 6.89 15.60
N PHE A 110 -19.23 6.32 15.52
CA PHE A 110 -18.09 6.77 16.30
C PHE A 110 -16.79 6.50 15.54
N ASN A 111 -15.90 7.50 15.58
CA ASN A 111 -14.60 7.39 14.90
C ASN A 111 -13.58 6.60 15.73
N GLU A 112 -13.85 6.34 16.99
CA GLU A 112 -13.03 5.54 17.89
C GLU A 112 -13.89 4.70 18.84
N ILE A 113 -13.43 3.50 19.18
CA ILE A 113 -14.16 2.60 20.08
C ILE A 113 -13.62 2.73 21.49
N THR A 114 -13.92 3.89 22.09
CA THR A 114 -13.65 4.23 23.49
C THR A 114 -14.94 4.35 24.29
N LYS A 115 -14.85 4.25 25.61
CA LYS A 115 -16.02 4.36 26.48
C LYS A 115 -16.76 5.69 26.32
N ASN A 116 -15.99 6.79 26.19
CA ASN A 116 -16.55 8.13 26.06
C ASN A 116 -17.21 8.32 24.69
N ALA A 117 -16.56 7.94 23.60
CA ALA A 117 -17.10 8.07 22.25
C ALA A 117 -18.37 7.23 22.07
N VAL A 118 -18.39 5.97 22.55
CA VAL A 118 -19.58 5.11 22.48
C VAL A 118 -20.74 5.68 23.29
N LYS A 119 -20.49 6.22 24.49
CA LYS A 119 -21.58 6.86 25.26
C LYS A 119 -22.07 8.16 24.66
N ALA A 120 -21.18 8.97 24.10
CA ALA A 120 -21.54 10.19 23.40
C ALA A 120 -22.38 9.92 22.16
N SER A 121 -22.04 8.86 21.39
CA SER A 121 -22.78 8.52 20.17
C SER A 121 -24.23 8.12 20.43
N ILE A 122 -24.52 7.49 21.56
CA ILE A 122 -25.91 7.17 21.95
C ILE A 122 -26.73 8.43 22.23
N LYS A 123 -26.10 9.46 22.81
CA LYS A 123 -26.77 10.74 23.05
C LYS A 123 -27.01 11.50 21.73
N ASN A 124 -26.14 11.33 20.75
CA ASN A 124 -26.17 11.97 19.45
C ASN A 124 -26.74 11.03 18.36
N ALA A 125 -27.59 10.08 18.75
CA ALA A 125 -28.19 9.15 17.81
C ALA A 125 -29.08 9.88 16.78
N ARG A 126 -28.95 9.46 15.51
CA ARG A 126 -29.63 10.07 14.36
C ARG A 126 -30.45 9.04 13.57
N LYS A 127 -31.17 9.49 12.57
CA LYS A 127 -31.76 8.61 11.55
C LYS A 127 -30.67 8.11 10.57
N ILE A 128 -30.99 7.04 9.85
CA ILE A 128 -30.16 6.56 8.73
C ILE A 128 -30.09 7.66 7.67
N ASP A 129 -28.90 7.93 7.19
CA ASP A 129 -28.66 8.88 6.10
C ASP A 129 -28.89 8.19 4.76
N MET A 130 -30.00 8.51 4.12
CA MET A 130 -30.37 7.89 2.85
C MET A 130 -29.48 8.31 1.68
N ASN A 131 -28.83 9.48 1.73
CA ASN A 131 -27.88 9.88 0.69
C ASN A 131 -26.64 8.97 0.69
N LEU A 132 -26.12 8.64 1.87
CA LEU A 132 -25.01 7.68 2.00
C LEU A 132 -25.42 6.27 1.57
N VAL A 133 -26.65 5.85 1.90
CA VAL A 133 -27.22 4.58 1.43
C VAL A 133 -27.30 4.57 -0.10
N ASP A 134 -27.79 5.63 -0.71
CA ASP A 134 -27.93 5.79 -2.16
C ASP A 134 -26.56 5.81 -2.86
N ALA A 135 -25.55 6.43 -2.27
CA ALA A 135 -24.17 6.41 -2.78
C ALA A 135 -23.59 4.99 -2.79
N GLN A 136 -23.84 4.22 -1.74
CA GLN A 136 -23.42 2.82 -1.68
C GLN A 136 -24.20 1.95 -2.66
N GLN A 137 -25.53 2.12 -2.77
CA GLN A 137 -26.36 1.41 -3.74
C GLN A 137 -25.93 1.69 -5.18
N SER A 138 -25.70 2.98 -5.52
CA SER A 138 -25.21 3.38 -6.83
C SER A 138 -23.92 2.66 -7.17
N ARG A 139 -22.93 2.71 -6.27
CA ARG A 139 -21.67 1.98 -6.45
C ARG A 139 -21.89 0.49 -6.63
N ARG A 140 -22.70 -0.13 -5.77
CA ARG A 140 -22.97 -1.57 -5.80
C ARG A 140 -23.61 -2.01 -7.12
N VAL A 141 -24.56 -1.21 -7.61
CA VAL A 141 -25.28 -1.46 -8.88
C VAL A 141 -24.33 -1.28 -10.06
N LEU A 142 -23.55 -0.18 -10.12
CA LEU A 142 -22.55 0.05 -11.18
C LEU A 142 -21.52 -1.08 -11.25
N ASP A 143 -20.92 -1.44 -10.12
CA ASP A 143 -19.89 -2.50 -10.09
C ASP A 143 -20.52 -3.87 -10.45
N ARG A 144 -21.80 -4.09 -10.11
CA ARG A 144 -22.55 -5.27 -10.52
C ARG A 144 -22.77 -5.31 -12.03
N MET A 145 -23.20 -4.20 -12.62
CA MET A 145 -23.44 -4.11 -14.07
C MET A 145 -22.17 -4.35 -14.86
N VAL A 146 -21.09 -3.66 -14.53
CA VAL A 146 -19.78 -3.85 -15.19
C VAL A 146 -19.29 -5.30 -15.03
N GLY A 147 -19.26 -5.81 -13.81
CA GLY A 147 -18.75 -7.14 -13.55
C GLY A 147 -19.58 -8.26 -14.18
N TYR A 148 -20.91 -8.14 -14.13
CA TYR A 148 -21.82 -9.16 -14.64
C TYR A 148 -21.93 -9.15 -16.17
N ARG A 149 -21.79 -7.98 -16.81
CA ARG A 149 -21.85 -7.87 -18.27
C ARG A 149 -20.52 -8.20 -18.95
N ILE A 150 -19.39 -7.75 -18.40
CA ILE A 150 -18.08 -7.91 -19.05
C ILE A 150 -17.41 -9.25 -18.68
N SER A 151 -17.54 -9.73 -17.43
CA SER A 151 -16.83 -10.96 -17.03
C SER A 151 -17.21 -12.21 -17.87
N PRO A 152 -18.49 -12.46 -18.21
CA PRO A 152 -18.85 -13.56 -19.12
C PRO A 152 -18.21 -13.46 -20.50
N LEU A 153 -18.07 -12.23 -21.03
CA LEU A 153 -17.39 -11.98 -22.30
C LEU A 153 -15.91 -12.38 -22.23
N LEU A 154 -15.21 -12.00 -21.13
CA LEU A 154 -13.83 -12.46 -20.91
C LEU A 154 -13.74 -13.98 -20.79
N TRP A 155 -14.77 -14.64 -20.21
CA TRP A 155 -14.79 -16.11 -20.14
C TRP A 155 -14.95 -16.76 -21.52
N ALA A 156 -15.76 -16.18 -22.38
CA ALA A 156 -15.96 -16.67 -23.73
C ALA A 156 -14.75 -16.43 -24.63
N LYS A 157 -14.10 -15.29 -24.48
CA LYS A 157 -13.02 -14.86 -25.40
C LYS A 157 -11.61 -15.26 -24.94
N ILE A 158 -11.39 -15.49 -23.65
CA ILE A 158 -10.08 -15.88 -23.09
C ILE A 158 -10.20 -17.20 -22.32
N LYS A 159 -10.70 -17.15 -21.06
CA LYS A 159 -10.93 -18.34 -20.22
C LYS A 159 -11.85 -18.06 -19.03
N ARG A 160 -12.48 -19.12 -18.52
CA ARG A 160 -13.36 -19.04 -17.33
C ARG A 160 -12.61 -18.55 -16.08
N GLY A 161 -13.34 -17.87 -15.20
CA GLY A 161 -12.85 -17.42 -13.90
C GLY A 161 -12.22 -16.03 -13.90
N LEU A 162 -12.15 -15.35 -15.04
CA LEU A 162 -11.73 -13.95 -15.13
C LEU A 162 -12.81 -13.01 -14.60
N SER A 163 -12.45 -11.81 -14.22
CA SER A 163 -13.39 -10.77 -13.82
C SER A 163 -12.94 -9.41 -14.34
N ALA A 164 -13.91 -8.61 -14.75
CA ALA A 164 -13.73 -7.19 -14.98
C ALA A 164 -14.43 -6.42 -13.87
N GLY A 165 -13.92 -5.24 -13.56
CA GLY A 165 -14.51 -4.31 -12.62
C GLY A 165 -13.95 -2.93 -12.90
N ARG A 166 -14.72 -1.89 -12.69
CA ARG A 166 -14.39 -0.52 -13.05
C ARG A 166 -13.00 -0.10 -12.52
N VAL A 167 -12.81 -0.09 -11.21
CA VAL A 167 -11.55 0.30 -10.58
C VAL A 167 -10.41 -0.72 -10.85
N GLN A 168 -10.73 -2.01 -10.82
CA GLN A 168 -9.74 -3.07 -11.05
C GLN A 168 -9.16 -3.03 -12.47
N SER A 169 -9.98 -2.76 -13.49
CA SER A 169 -9.52 -2.73 -14.90
C SER A 169 -8.65 -1.50 -15.17
N VAL A 170 -8.98 -0.34 -14.58
CA VAL A 170 -8.12 0.84 -14.67
C VAL A 170 -6.81 0.65 -13.92
N ALA A 171 -6.83 0.02 -12.74
CA ALA A 171 -5.59 -0.30 -12.01
C ALA A 171 -4.68 -1.23 -12.83
N LEU A 172 -5.24 -2.22 -13.52
CA LEU A 172 -4.49 -3.08 -14.44
C LEU A 172 -3.91 -2.27 -15.61
N ARG A 173 -4.72 -1.40 -16.23
CA ARG A 173 -4.27 -0.53 -17.33
C ARG A 173 -3.09 0.34 -16.93
N ILE A 174 -3.15 0.99 -15.76
CA ILE A 174 -2.05 1.82 -15.24
C ILE A 174 -0.75 1.02 -15.13
N ILE A 175 -0.82 -0.23 -14.69
CA ILE A 175 0.36 -1.10 -14.60
C ILE A 175 0.86 -1.47 -16.00
N CYS A 176 -0.04 -1.81 -16.94
CA CYS A 176 0.33 -2.13 -18.33
C CYS A 176 0.98 -0.92 -19.03
N ASP A 177 0.38 0.28 -18.90
CA ASP A 177 0.92 1.50 -19.49
C ASP A 177 2.33 1.80 -18.93
N ARG A 178 2.60 1.49 -17.64
CA ARG A 178 3.94 1.59 -17.03
C ARG A 178 4.93 0.56 -17.61
N GLU A 179 4.50 -0.67 -17.87
CA GLU A 179 5.34 -1.67 -18.54
C GLU A 179 5.69 -1.24 -19.97
N ASP A 180 4.73 -0.63 -20.69
CA ASP A 180 4.96 -0.07 -22.03
C ASP A 180 5.98 1.08 -21.96
N GLU A 181 5.90 1.98 -20.96
CA GLU A 181 6.89 3.03 -20.72
C GLU A 181 8.28 2.46 -20.44
N ILE A 182 8.38 1.42 -19.62
CA ILE A 182 9.66 0.77 -19.29
C ILE A 182 10.25 0.09 -20.52
N ASN A 183 9.44 -0.64 -21.27
CA ASN A 183 9.89 -1.42 -22.43
C ASN A 183 10.28 -0.53 -23.63
N SER A 184 9.67 0.65 -23.76
CA SER A 184 9.97 1.62 -24.81
C SER A 184 11.04 2.63 -24.42
N PHE A 185 11.54 2.56 -23.19
CA PHE A 185 12.51 3.53 -22.67
C PHE A 185 13.87 3.38 -23.36
N ILE A 186 14.39 4.50 -23.85
CA ILE A 186 15.74 4.58 -24.42
C ILE A 186 16.61 5.34 -23.44
N PRO A 187 17.67 4.71 -22.88
CA PRO A 187 18.59 5.38 -21.98
C PRO A 187 19.38 6.48 -22.66
N ASP A 188 19.37 7.68 -22.08
CA ASP A 188 20.24 8.80 -22.48
C ASP A 188 21.50 8.80 -21.64
N GLU A 189 22.66 8.94 -22.30
CA GLU A 189 23.96 9.09 -21.65
C GLU A 189 24.10 10.48 -21.04
N TYR A 190 24.63 10.52 -19.81
CA TYR A 190 25.09 11.76 -19.18
C TYR A 190 26.27 11.47 -18.26
N TRP A 191 27.04 12.51 -17.95
CA TRP A 191 28.20 12.41 -17.09
C TRP A 191 28.07 13.30 -15.88
N THR A 192 28.58 12.83 -14.75
CA THR A 192 28.83 13.65 -13.56
C THR A 192 30.33 13.81 -13.37
N ILE A 193 30.75 15.00 -12.95
CA ILE A 193 32.13 15.27 -12.63
C ILE A 193 32.20 15.68 -11.17
N ASP A 194 32.94 14.92 -10.38
CA ASP A 194 33.17 15.17 -8.98
C ASP A 194 34.64 15.53 -8.74
N ALA A 195 34.89 16.62 -8.03
CA ALA A 195 36.22 17.02 -7.58
C ALA A 195 36.34 16.77 -6.07
N ASP A 196 37.34 16.00 -5.68
CA ASP A 196 37.74 15.84 -4.29
C ASP A 196 38.70 17.02 -3.98
N VAL A 197 38.29 17.93 -3.08
CA VAL A 197 39.05 19.12 -2.73
C VAL A 197 39.49 19.08 -1.26
N ASN A 198 40.72 19.52 -1.03
CA ASN A 198 41.24 19.81 0.29
C ASN A 198 40.93 21.25 0.68
N ILE A 199 40.31 21.45 1.83
CA ILE A 199 40.03 22.76 2.41
C ILE A 199 40.92 22.91 3.63
N LYS A 200 41.74 23.99 3.67
CA LYS A 200 42.65 24.22 4.80
C LYS A 200 41.91 24.32 6.12
N GLY A 201 42.26 23.50 7.06
CA GLY A 201 41.59 23.36 8.36
C GLY A 201 40.66 22.16 8.47
N GLU A 202 40.26 21.54 7.37
CA GLU A 202 39.49 20.31 7.34
C GLU A 202 40.40 19.07 7.27
N LYS A 203 40.02 18.00 8.02
CA LYS A 203 40.83 16.77 8.07
C LYS A 203 40.60 15.85 6.88
N ASN A 204 39.43 15.93 6.24
CA ASN A 204 39.01 15.07 5.15
C ASN A 204 38.81 15.86 3.86
N THR A 205 39.04 15.21 2.75
CA THR A 205 38.66 15.75 1.44
C THR A 205 37.14 15.90 1.34
N VAL A 206 36.71 16.95 0.65
CA VAL A 206 35.30 17.27 0.43
C VAL A 206 34.98 17.07 -1.03
N LYS A 207 33.90 16.32 -1.32
CA LYS A 207 33.44 16.07 -2.67
C LYS A 207 32.64 17.27 -3.18
N ALA A 208 33.15 17.97 -4.18
CA ALA A 208 32.48 19.08 -4.86
C ALA A 208 31.94 18.60 -6.21
N LYS A 209 30.66 18.83 -6.44
CA LYS A 209 29.97 18.43 -7.68
C LYS A 209 30.07 19.54 -8.73
N PHE A 210 30.42 19.17 -9.95
CA PHE A 210 30.39 20.06 -11.07
C PHE A 210 29.02 20.69 -11.26
N TYR A 211 29.01 22.00 -11.46
CA TYR A 211 27.79 22.76 -11.69
C TYR A 211 27.69 23.27 -13.12
N GLY A 212 28.78 23.77 -13.66
CA GLY A 212 28.85 24.42 -14.97
C GLY A 212 29.99 25.36 -15.05
N ASP A 213 29.79 26.50 -15.68
CA ASP A 213 30.78 27.59 -15.81
C ASP A 213 30.25 28.90 -15.21
N GLU A 214 30.97 30.00 -15.48
CA GLU A 214 30.59 31.36 -15.05
C GLU A 214 29.27 31.84 -15.66
N ASN A 215 28.84 31.25 -16.80
CA ASN A 215 27.61 31.62 -17.50
C ASN A 215 26.39 30.82 -17.02
N GLY A 216 26.60 29.71 -16.34
CA GLY A 216 25.49 28.90 -15.78
C GLY A 216 25.74 27.41 -15.71
N LYS A 217 24.67 26.68 -15.55
CA LYS A 217 24.69 25.21 -15.45
C LYS A 217 25.02 24.57 -16.81
N ILE A 218 25.90 23.57 -16.78
CA ILE A 218 26.26 22.76 -17.95
C ILE A 218 25.86 21.29 -17.67
N ASP A 219 25.05 20.70 -18.55
CA ASP A 219 24.79 19.28 -18.55
C ASP A 219 25.78 18.56 -19.46
N VAL A 220 26.60 17.68 -18.88
CA VAL A 220 27.66 16.95 -19.59
C VAL A 220 27.05 15.70 -20.23
N LYS A 221 27.03 15.66 -21.58
CA LYS A 221 26.28 14.69 -22.35
C LYS A 221 27.09 13.48 -22.84
N ASN A 222 28.41 13.60 -22.90
CA ASN A 222 29.27 12.54 -23.39
C ASN A 222 30.69 12.61 -22.78
N GLY A 223 31.45 11.50 -22.96
CA GLY A 223 32.79 11.36 -22.42
C GLY A 223 33.79 12.40 -22.90
N GLU A 224 33.77 12.76 -24.19
CA GLU A 224 34.68 13.76 -24.77
C GLU A 224 34.54 15.13 -24.07
N GLN A 225 33.30 15.55 -23.85
CA GLN A 225 33.01 16.77 -23.08
C GLN A 225 33.49 16.67 -21.63
N ALA A 226 33.29 15.50 -20.98
CA ALA A 226 33.73 15.28 -19.63
C ALA A 226 35.25 15.31 -19.50
N GLU A 227 35.96 14.62 -20.37
CA GLU A 227 37.44 14.58 -20.41
C GLU A 227 38.03 15.96 -20.61
N LYS A 228 37.50 16.76 -21.55
CA LYS A 228 37.92 18.14 -21.79
C LYS A 228 37.77 19.01 -20.54
N ILE A 229 36.62 18.92 -19.87
CA ILE A 229 36.38 19.67 -18.63
C ILE A 229 37.39 19.24 -17.55
N ILE A 230 37.61 17.93 -17.38
CA ILE A 230 38.52 17.36 -16.37
C ILE A 230 39.97 17.83 -16.64
N GLU A 231 40.41 17.82 -17.89
CA GLU A 231 41.75 18.28 -18.24
C GLU A 231 41.96 19.78 -17.94
N GLU A 232 40.97 20.60 -18.24
CA GLU A 232 41.03 22.04 -17.95
C GLU A 232 40.98 22.31 -16.45
N VAL A 233 40.12 21.58 -15.71
CA VAL A 233 39.98 21.68 -14.24
C VAL A 233 41.28 21.27 -13.52
N LYS A 234 41.98 20.22 -13.99
CA LYS A 234 43.25 19.76 -13.41
C LYS A 234 44.36 20.82 -13.49
N LYS A 235 44.26 21.73 -14.46
CA LYS A 235 45.22 22.80 -14.68
C LYS A 235 44.85 24.11 -14.00
N SER A 236 43.66 24.18 -13.39
CA SER A 236 43.12 25.41 -12.84
C SER A 236 43.39 25.53 -11.34
N ASP A 237 43.57 26.78 -10.89
CA ASP A 237 43.58 27.08 -9.46
C ASP A 237 42.16 27.03 -8.88
N PHE A 238 42.06 26.54 -7.66
CA PHE A 238 40.79 26.40 -6.94
C PHE A 238 40.66 27.52 -5.91
N SER A 239 39.53 28.19 -5.87
CA SER A 239 39.19 29.20 -4.86
C SER A 239 37.72 29.11 -4.45
N VAL A 240 37.38 29.52 -3.25
CA VAL A 240 36.01 29.69 -2.83
C VAL A 240 35.45 30.96 -3.43
N GLU A 241 34.45 30.84 -4.28
CA GLU A 241 33.81 32.00 -4.95
C GLU A 241 32.74 32.61 -4.02
N SER A 242 31.97 31.79 -3.35
CA SER A 242 30.95 32.27 -2.40
C SER A 242 30.56 31.20 -1.39
N VAL A 243 30.20 31.62 -0.19
CA VAL A 243 29.62 30.80 0.88
C VAL A 243 28.30 31.42 1.29
N LYS A 244 27.21 30.67 1.11
CA LYS A 244 25.87 31.10 1.51
C LYS A 244 25.41 30.25 2.67
N HIS A 245 25.26 30.88 3.83
CA HIS A 245 24.64 30.25 5.00
C HIS A 245 23.14 30.50 4.97
N GLY A 246 22.37 29.53 5.47
CA GLY A 246 20.93 29.61 5.54
C GLY A 246 20.33 28.61 6.52
N GLU A 247 19.03 28.69 6.68
CA GLU A 247 18.26 27.71 7.43
C GLU A 247 17.26 27.02 6.51
N LYS A 248 17.11 25.72 6.70
CA LYS A 248 16.09 24.93 5.99
C LYS A 248 15.15 24.33 7.03
N ILE A 249 13.88 24.68 6.93
CA ILE A 249 12.83 24.12 7.75
C ILE A 249 12.28 22.86 7.10
N LYS A 250 12.37 21.73 7.78
CA LYS A 250 11.71 20.48 7.38
C LYS A 250 10.33 20.42 8.04
N LYS A 251 9.29 20.55 7.22
CA LYS A 251 7.90 20.51 7.68
C LYS A 251 7.55 19.19 8.34
N VAL A 252 6.66 19.23 9.31
CA VAL A 252 6.12 18.05 9.98
C VAL A 252 5.30 17.22 8.98
N PRO A 253 5.33 15.88 9.12
CA PRO A 253 4.48 15.02 8.33
C PRO A 253 3.04 15.07 8.86
N LEU A 254 2.04 15.07 7.98
CA LEU A 254 0.63 14.97 8.39
C LEU A 254 0.34 13.61 9.01
N ALA A 255 -0.67 13.53 9.87
CA ALA A 255 -1.21 12.27 10.38
C ALA A 255 -1.71 11.38 9.22
N PHE A 256 -1.81 10.08 9.46
CA PHE A 256 -2.10 9.13 8.39
C PHE A 256 -3.54 9.20 7.85
N THR A 257 -3.65 9.17 6.53
CA THR A 257 -4.82 8.66 5.80
C THR A 257 -4.67 7.16 5.57
N THR A 258 -5.70 6.49 5.05
CA THR A 258 -5.62 5.08 4.65
C THR A 258 -4.51 4.84 3.63
N SER A 259 -4.39 5.72 2.64
CA SER A 259 -3.38 5.62 1.59
C SER A 259 -1.98 5.78 2.13
N THR A 260 -1.71 6.86 2.87
CA THR A 260 -0.38 7.12 3.42
C THR A 260 0.05 6.08 4.46
N LEU A 261 -0.90 5.51 5.24
CA LEU A 261 -0.62 4.39 6.14
C LEU A 261 -0.17 3.14 5.36
N GLN A 262 -0.86 2.81 4.26
CA GLN A 262 -0.48 1.67 3.42
C GLN A 262 0.90 1.86 2.79
N GLN A 263 1.21 3.06 2.31
CA GLN A 263 2.51 3.42 1.73
C GLN A 263 3.65 3.26 2.75
N GLU A 264 3.51 3.88 3.92
CA GLU A 264 4.54 3.84 4.95
C GLU A 264 4.70 2.46 5.59
N ALA A 265 3.60 1.72 5.80
CA ALA A 265 3.67 0.34 6.28
C ALA A 265 4.38 -0.59 5.28
N ALA A 266 4.20 -0.38 3.98
CA ALA A 266 4.95 -1.12 2.97
C ALA A 266 6.43 -0.72 2.94
N LYS A 267 6.76 0.58 3.06
CA LYS A 267 8.15 1.09 3.07
C LYS A 267 8.89 0.61 4.31
N GLN A 268 8.38 0.91 5.51
CA GLN A 268 9.10 0.71 6.77
C GLN A 268 8.91 -0.69 7.38
N LEU A 269 7.73 -1.30 7.22
CA LEU A 269 7.41 -2.57 7.85
C LEU A 269 7.44 -3.75 6.89
N ASN A 270 7.51 -3.49 5.59
CA ASN A 270 7.36 -4.48 4.52
C ASN A 270 6.02 -5.24 4.60
N PHE A 271 4.93 -4.51 4.91
CA PHE A 271 3.59 -5.07 4.97
C PHE A 271 2.87 -4.86 3.63
N ALA A 272 2.18 -5.91 3.16
CA ALA A 272 1.24 -5.77 2.05
C ALA A 272 0.04 -4.90 2.47
N THR A 273 -0.60 -4.21 1.52
CA THR A 273 -1.73 -3.31 1.76
C THR A 273 -2.87 -4.01 2.50
N GLN A 274 -3.24 -5.23 2.08
CA GLN A 274 -4.28 -6.03 2.75
C GLN A 274 -3.90 -6.40 4.19
N LYS A 275 -2.61 -6.74 4.44
CA LYS A 275 -2.14 -7.06 5.80
C LYS A 275 -2.24 -5.82 6.69
N THR A 276 -1.83 -4.66 6.18
CA THR A 276 -1.92 -3.38 6.89
C THR A 276 -3.35 -3.09 7.30
N MET A 277 -4.30 -3.17 6.37
CA MET A 277 -5.71 -2.90 6.66
C MET A 277 -6.32 -3.90 7.63
N ARG A 278 -5.98 -5.18 7.54
CA ARG A 278 -6.44 -6.20 8.50
C ARG A 278 -5.93 -5.94 9.91
N LEU A 279 -4.67 -5.55 10.07
CA LEU A 279 -4.11 -5.22 11.38
C LEU A 279 -4.71 -3.93 11.93
N ALA A 280 -4.87 -2.91 11.10
CA ALA A 280 -5.53 -1.65 11.48
C ALA A 280 -6.98 -1.89 11.94
N GLN A 281 -7.73 -2.77 11.26
CA GLN A 281 -9.08 -3.16 11.68
C GLN A 281 -9.08 -3.79 13.08
N GLN A 282 -8.12 -4.66 13.39
CA GLN A 282 -8.00 -5.25 14.71
C GLN A 282 -7.70 -4.20 15.81
N LEU A 283 -6.80 -3.26 15.52
CA LEU A 283 -6.46 -2.18 16.46
C LEU A 283 -7.64 -1.22 16.69
N TYR A 284 -8.47 -0.98 15.67
CA TYR A 284 -9.67 -0.17 15.77
C TYR A 284 -10.78 -0.87 16.54
N GLU A 285 -11.09 -2.15 16.20
CA GLU A 285 -12.22 -2.88 16.80
C GLU A 285 -12.00 -3.25 18.27
N GLY A 286 -10.75 -3.36 18.68
CA GLY A 286 -10.35 -3.57 20.08
C GLY A 286 -9.33 -4.67 20.27
N VAL A 287 -8.38 -4.37 21.12
CA VAL A 287 -7.35 -5.29 21.62
C VAL A 287 -7.34 -5.27 23.14
N ASP A 288 -6.95 -6.39 23.75
CA ASP A 288 -6.87 -6.46 25.21
C ASP A 288 -5.61 -5.78 25.71
N ILE A 289 -5.75 -4.63 26.39
CA ILE A 289 -4.65 -3.89 27.00
C ILE A 289 -4.59 -4.18 28.49
N ALA A 290 -3.45 -4.58 29.00
CA ALA A 290 -3.22 -4.86 30.41
C ALA A 290 -3.68 -3.68 31.29
N GLY A 291 -4.49 -3.96 32.32
CA GLY A 291 -5.07 -2.95 33.22
C GLY A 291 -6.23 -2.14 32.65
N ARG A 292 -6.47 -2.14 31.32
CA ARG A 292 -7.56 -1.37 30.68
C ARG A 292 -8.63 -2.25 30.04
N GLY A 293 -8.32 -3.53 29.79
CA GLY A 293 -9.19 -4.50 29.10
C GLY A 293 -9.29 -4.23 27.61
N THR A 294 -10.34 -4.75 26.96
CA THR A 294 -10.52 -4.64 25.52
C THR A 294 -10.95 -3.23 25.13
N ILE A 295 -10.13 -2.51 24.36
CA ILE A 295 -10.39 -1.16 23.85
C ILE A 295 -9.88 -1.00 22.42
N GLY A 296 -10.52 -0.13 21.63
CA GLY A 296 -9.96 0.35 20.36
C GLY A 296 -8.83 1.33 20.63
N ILE A 297 -7.68 1.10 20.04
CA ILE A 297 -6.47 1.92 20.30
C ILE A 297 -6.08 2.83 19.15
N ILE A 298 -6.80 2.77 18.02
CA ILE A 298 -6.69 3.73 16.92
C ILE A 298 -8.07 4.21 16.50
N THR A 299 -8.13 5.35 15.82
CA THR A 299 -9.32 5.88 15.16
C THR A 299 -9.69 5.05 13.92
N TYR A 300 -10.84 5.34 13.34
CA TYR A 300 -11.34 4.65 12.14
C TYR A 300 -10.35 4.69 11.00
N LEU A 301 -10.10 3.52 10.41
CA LEU A 301 -8.97 3.29 9.51
C LEU A 301 -9.26 3.58 8.03
N ARG A 302 -10.52 3.76 7.63
CA ARG A 302 -10.90 4.07 6.24
C ARG A 302 -11.20 5.56 6.13
N THR A 303 -10.19 6.36 5.96
CA THR A 303 -10.27 7.81 5.90
C THR A 303 -9.30 8.40 4.89
N ASP A 304 -9.69 9.44 4.23
CA ASP A 304 -8.85 10.33 3.40
C ASP A 304 -8.60 11.68 4.09
N SER A 305 -9.15 11.87 5.31
CA SER A 305 -8.97 13.07 6.12
C SER A 305 -7.67 13.04 6.91
N THR A 306 -7.01 14.19 7.00
CA THR A 306 -5.88 14.45 7.90
C THR A 306 -6.29 15.27 9.12
N ARG A 307 -7.58 15.58 9.28
CA ARG A 307 -8.15 16.32 10.41
C ARG A 307 -7.94 15.55 11.72
N ILE A 308 -7.69 16.27 12.78
CA ILE A 308 -7.54 15.73 14.14
C ILE A 308 -8.54 16.46 15.05
N ALA A 309 -9.23 15.73 15.92
CA ALA A 309 -10.13 16.32 16.90
C ALA A 309 -9.39 17.23 17.90
N ASP A 310 -10.02 18.33 18.30
CA ASP A 310 -9.39 19.35 19.16
C ASP A 310 -8.93 18.76 20.51
N GLU A 311 -9.70 17.81 21.06
CA GLU A 311 -9.32 17.12 22.30
C GLU A 311 -8.04 16.29 22.12
N ALA A 312 -7.86 15.68 20.95
CA ALA A 312 -6.65 14.90 20.65
C ALA A 312 -5.44 15.81 20.40
N VAL A 313 -5.65 16.98 19.79
CA VAL A 313 -4.60 18.02 19.64
C VAL A 313 -4.14 18.50 21.01
N ALA A 314 -5.08 18.85 21.90
CA ALA A 314 -4.78 19.32 23.24
C ALA A 314 -4.03 18.25 24.09
N ALA A 315 -4.49 17.00 24.02
CA ALA A 315 -3.83 15.89 24.71
C ALA A 315 -2.42 15.62 24.16
N ALA A 316 -2.23 15.78 22.85
CA ALA A 316 -0.92 15.63 22.22
C ALA A 316 0.03 16.77 22.63
N ALA A 317 -0.44 18.01 22.65
CA ALA A 317 0.37 19.16 23.09
C ALA A 317 0.84 18.99 24.53
N GLN A 318 -0.05 18.59 25.44
CA GLN A 318 0.30 18.32 26.83
C GLN A 318 1.35 17.18 26.90
N TYR A 319 1.12 16.05 26.23
CA TYR A 319 2.03 14.92 26.25
C TYR A 319 3.42 15.28 25.70
N ILE A 320 3.46 16.03 24.59
CA ILE A 320 4.72 16.45 23.97
C ILE A 320 5.47 17.41 24.91
N GLY A 321 4.80 18.40 25.48
CA GLY A 321 5.42 19.32 26.46
C GLY A 321 6.02 18.60 27.65
N GLU A 322 5.29 17.63 28.23
CA GLU A 322 5.76 16.84 29.36
C GLU A 322 6.93 15.89 29.05
N GLN A 323 6.96 15.30 27.84
CA GLN A 323 7.93 14.25 27.49
C GLN A 323 9.16 14.76 26.74
N TYR A 324 9.03 15.86 25.98
CA TYR A 324 10.08 16.37 25.09
C TYR A 324 10.46 17.81 25.37
N GLY A 325 9.58 18.61 25.98
CA GLY A 325 9.76 20.04 26.23
C GLY A 325 8.78 20.91 25.44
N GLU A 326 8.50 22.10 25.95
CA GLU A 326 7.53 23.03 25.34
C GLU A 326 7.94 23.48 23.93
N GLU A 327 9.23 23.57 23.64
CA GLU A 327 9.77 23.93 22.33
C GLU A 327 9.46 22.89 21.24
N TYR A 328 9.16 21.65 21.63
CA TYR A 328 8.75 20.58 20.71
C TYR A 328 7.26 20.60 20.39
N VAL A 329 6.46 21.37 21.11
CA VAL A 329 5.02 21.48 20.83
C VAL A 329 4.82 22.27 19.54
N GLY A 330 4.20 21.64 18.54
CA GLY A 330 3.91 22.25 17.26
C GLY A 330 2.80 23.30 17.38
N THR A 331 2.89 24.34 16.59
CA THR A 331 1.76 25.25 16.37
C THR A 331 0.68 24.51 15.60
N VAL A 332 -0.58 24.62 16.05
CA VAL A 332 -1.72 24.03 15.37
C VAL A 332 -1.67 24.46 13.89
N HIS A 333 -1.37 23.53 13.02
CA HIS A 333 -1.46 23.79 11.59
C HIS A 333 -2.93 23.87 11.23
N ASP A 334 -3.40 25.09 11.03
CA ASP A 334 -4.70 25.37 10.43
C ASP A 334 -4.68 24.72 9.03
N THR A 335 -5.10 23.46 8.96
CA THR A 335 -5.32 22.79 7.69
C THR A 335 -6.54 23.43 7.04
N LYS A 336 -6.35 24.64 6.48
CA LYS A 336 -7.27 25.24 5.51
C LYS A 336 -7.25 24.40 4.23
N GLU A 337 -7.33 23.10 4.35
CA GLU A 337 -7.65 22.25 3.23
C GLU A 337 -9.11 22.43 2.93
N LYS A 338 -9.31 22.91 1.71
CA LYS A 338 -10.60 23.05 1.05
C LYS A 338 -11.48 21.86 1.40
N LYS A 339 -12.62 22.16 2.03
CA LYS A 339 -13.75 21.26 2.26
C LYS A 339 -13.92 20.28 1.10
N LYS A 340 -13.32 19.11 1.21
CA LYS A 340 -13.65 17.91 0.45
C LYS A 340 -14.19 16.89 1.44
N ILE A 341 -15.46 16.96 1.67
CA ILE A 341 -16.47 15.92 1.67
C ILE A 341 -16.08 14.61 2.33
N GLN A 342 -16.09 14.62 3.55
CA GLN A 342 -16.59 13.78 4.64
C GLN A 342 -16.11 14.37 5.96
N ASP A 343 -16.61 15.53 6.33
CA ASP A 343 -16.25 16.30 7.55
C ASP A 343 -16.41 15.50 8.87
N ALA A 344 -16.93 14.27 8.78
CA ALA A 344 -17.11 13.39 9.94
C ALA A 344 -15.87 12.53 10.27
N HIS A 345 -14.93 12.35 9.33
CA HIS A 345 -13.77 11.48 9.55
C HIS A 345 -12.58 12.25 10.07
N GLU A 346 -11.79 11.56 10.89
CA GLU A 346 -10.48 12.02 11.36
C GLU A 346 -9.37 11.23 10.69
N ALA A 347 -8.13 11.73 10.84
CA ALA A 347 -6.92 10.98 10.52
C ALA A 347 -6.80 9.71 11.37
N ILE A 348 -6.03 8.74 10.89
CA ILE A 348 -5.68 7.55 11.65
C ILE A 348 -4.66 7.93 12.72
N ARG A 349 -5.08 7.86 13.98
CA ARG A 349 -4.29 8.23 15.16
C ARG A 349 -4.52 7.29 16.34
N PRO A 350 -3.67 7.24 17.35
CA PRO A 350 -4.00 6.58 18.63
C PRO A 350 -5.22 7.26 19.26
N THR A 351 -6.08 6.48 19.91
CA THR A 351 -7.24 7.00 20.66
C THR A 351 -6.81 7.70 21.95
N ASP A 352 -5.65 7.31 22.47
CA ASP A 352 -5.03 7.87 23.68
C ASP A 352 -3.51 7.91 23.47
N ILE A 353 -2.93 9.11 23.34
CA ILE A 353 -1.49 9.29 23.11
C ILE A 353 -0.63 8.76 24.26
N SER A 354 -1.18 8.74 25.49
CA SER A 354 -0.49 8.20 26.68
C SER A 354 -0.22 6.70 26.58
N LEU A 355 -0.95 5.97 25.70
CA LEU A 355 -0.66 4.58 25.35
C LEU A 355 0.58 4.51 24.44
N SER A 356 1.72 4.98 24.94
CA SER A 356 2.95 4.92 24.15
C SER A 356 3.31 3.48 23.77
N PRO A 357 4.05 3.27 22.66
CA PRO A 357 4.47 1.92 22.26
C PRO A 357 5.17 1.12 23.36
N ALA A 358 5.93 1.80 24.23
CA ALA A 358 6.61 1.14 25.35
C ALA A 358 5.63 0.51 26.34
N ILE A 359 4.50 1.19 26.61
CA ILE A 359 3.50 0.74 27.60
C ILE A 359 2.69 -0.46 27.10
N ILE A 360 2.34 -0.50 25.80
CA ILE A 360 1.40 -1.52 25.29
C ILE A 360 2.07 -2.67 24.54
N LYS A 361 3.40 -2.70 24.48
CA LYS A 361 4.18 -3.68 23.72
C LYS A 361 3.76 -5.11 23.99
N ASP A 362 3.62 -5.46 25.25
CA ASP A 362 3.33 -6.84 25.69
C ASP A 362 1.87 -7.24 25.52
N SER A 363 0.98 -6.27 25.27
CA SER A 363 -0.45 -6.51 24.99
C SER A 363 -0.72 -6.80 23.51
N LEU A 364 0.25 -6.59 22.62
CA LEU A 364 0.07 -6.68 21.17
C LEU A 364 0.92 -7.80 20.56
N SER A 365 0.40 -8.42 19.50
CA SER A 365 1.23 -9.26 18.65
C SER A 365 2.33 -8.41 17.99
N ARG A 366 3.43 -9.04 17.58
CA ARG A 366 4.57 -8.36 16.95
C ARG A 366 4.15 -7.46 15.78
N ASP A 367 3.26 -7.93 14.93
CA ASP A 367 2.84 -7.16 13.75
C ASP A 367 1.88 -6.03 14.13
N GLN A 368 0.95 -6.26 15.08
CA GLN A 368 0.10 -5.20 15.62
C GLN A 368 0.92 -4.11 16.29
N PHE A 369 1.90 -4.50 17.10
CA PHE A 369 2.81 -3.55 17.76
C PHE A 369 3.57 -2.68 16.75
N ARG A 370 4.15 -3.27 15.72
CA ARG A 370 4.89 -2.52 14.69
C ARG A 370 4.00 -1.52 13.96
N LEU A 371 2.78 -1.92 13.62
CA LEU A 371 1.83 -1.02 12.95
C LEU A 371 1.37 0.09 13.88
N TYR A 372 1.03 -0.24 15.14
CA TYR A 372 0.65 0.76 16.13
C TYR A 372 1.78 1.76 16.41
N GLN A 373 3.00 1.27 16.56
CA GLN A 373 4.17 2.13 16.76
C GLN A 373 4.36 3.11 15.60
N LEU A 374 4.15 2.67 14.35
CA LEU A 374 4.21 3.52 13.17
C LEU A 374 3.13 4.61 13.24
N ILE A 375 1.88 4.24 13.56
CA ILE A 375 0.75 5.18 13.68
C ILE A 375 1.00 6.17 14.81
N TRP A 376 1.42 5.69 15.98
CA TRP A 376 1.69 6.53 17.16
C TRP A 376 2.79 7.55 16.90
N LYS A 377 3.92 7.09 16.36
CA LYS A 377 5.06 7.96 16.01
C LYS A 377 4.67 9.02 15.00
N ARG A 378 3.93 8.65 13.94
CA ARG A 378 3.49 9.58 12.90
C ARG A 378 2.54 10.64 13.45
N PHE A 379 1.58 10.24 14.29
CA PHE A 379 0.65 11.15 14.95
C PHE A 379 1.40 12.11 15.87
N THR A 380 2.27 11.61 16.75
CA THR A 380 3.07 12.44 17.64
C THR A 380 3.90 13.45 16.86
N ALA A 381 4.62 13.00 15.83
CA ALA A 381 5.40 13.85 14.94
C ALA A 381 4.57 14.93 14.25
N SER A 382 3.33 14.63 13.87
CA SER A 382 2.43 15.59 13.22
C SER A 382 1.99 16.73 14.13
N GLN A 383 2.13 16.58 15.44
CA GLN A 383 1.78 17.56 16.46
C GLN A 383 3.01 18.26 17.06
N MET A 384 4.21 17.93 16.56
CA MET A 384 5.47 18.51 17.02
C MET A 384 5.91 19.71 16.17
N SER A 385 6.89 20.45 16.68
CA SER A 385 7.56 21.52 15.94
C SER A 385 8.37 20.96 14.75
N PRO A 386 8.51 21.73 13.64
CA PRO A 386 9.33 21.33 12.50
C PRO A 386 10.80 21.22 12.88
N ALA A 387 11.54 20.40 12.15
CA ALA A 387 12.99 20.34 12.31
C ALA A 387 13.66 21.50 11.56
N ILE A 388 14.71 22.05 12.14
CA ILE A 388 15.49 23.17 11.57
C ILE A 388 16.89 22.68 11.30
N TYR A 389 17.35 22.90 10.07
CA TYR A 389 18.71 22.61 9.63
C TYR A 389 19.44 23.92 9.37
N GLU A 390 20.65 24.00 9.85
CA GLU A 390 21.65 24.95 9.32
C GLU A 390 22.20 24.40 8.02
N THR A 391 22.28 25.22 7.02
CA THR A 391 22.79 24.82 5.70
C THR A 391 23.90 25.78 5.26
N ALA A 392 24.91 25.23 4.56
CA ALA A 392 25.89 26.01 3.85
C ALA A 392 25.94 25.53 2.39
N SER A 393 25.89 26.45 1.45
CA SER A 393 26.08 26.22 0.04
C SER A 393 27.35 26.96 -0.41
N VAL A 394 28.35 26.18 -0.77
CA VAL A 394 29.66 26.68 -1.17
C VAL A 394 29.80 26.56 -2.69
N LYS A 395 30.16 27.66 -3.36
CA LYS A 395 30.59 27.61 -4.74
C LYS A 395 32.11 27.72 -4.78
N ILE A 396 32.73 26.81 -5.54
CA ILE A 396 34.14 26.71 -5.73
C ILE A 396 34.44 27.01 -7.21
N ALA A 397 35.27 27.99 -7.51
CA ALA A 397 35.76 28.26 -8.81
C ALA A 397 37.00 27.41 -9.12
N ALA A 398 37.05 26.84 -10.33
CA ALA A 398 38.22 26.18 -10.92
C ALA A 398 38.41 26.73 -12.34
N GLY A 399 39.19 27.82 -12.45
CA GLY A 399 39.26 28.62 -13.67
C GLY A 399 37.87 29.14 -14.06
N LYS A 400 37.44 28.86 -15.30
CA LYS A 400 36.09 29.24 -15.78
C LYS A 400 34.96 28.37 -15.21
N TYR A 401 35.28 27.17 -14.65
CA TYR A 401 34.30 26.22 -14.18
C TYR A 401 33.91 26.46 -12.73
N ARG A 402 32.75 25.96 -12.40
CA ARG A 402 32.13 26.06 -11.06
C ARG A 402 31.74 24.70 -10.53
N PHE A 403 32.10 24.49 -9.28
CA PHE A 403 31.68 23.31 -8.48
C PHE A 403 30.85 23.78 -7.32
N SER A 404 29.98 22.90 -6.83
CA SER A 404 29.12 23.17 -5.68
C SER A 404 29.30 22.10 -4.58
N VAL A 405 29.32 22.57 -3.35
CA VAL A 405 29.27 21.72 -2.15
C VAL A 405 28.10 22.17 -1.29
N SER A 406 27.27 21.21 -0.85
CA SER A 406 26.22 21.47 0.11
C SER A 406 26.55 20.81 1.43
N ALA A 407 26.34 21.53 2.50
CA ALA A 407 26.48 21.02 3.87
C ALA A 407 25.19 21.27 4.65
N SER A 408 24.82 20.34 5.52
CA SER A 408 23.67 20.50 6.39
C SER A 408 23.90 19.85 7.75
N LYS A 409 23.45 20.54 8.80
CA LYS A 409 23.49 20.07 10.19
C LYS A 409 22.17 20.36 10.85
N ILE A 410 21.65 19.41 11.64
CA ILE A 410 20.44 19.63 12.44
C ILE A 410 20.78 20.67 13.52
N LYS A 411 20.04 21.79 13.50
CA LYS A 411 20.06 22.83 14.52
C LYS A 411 19.06 22.52 15.63
N PHE A 412 17.84 22.15 15.22
CA PHE A 412 16.76 21.68 16.10
C PHE A 412 16.10 20.48 15.45
N ASP A 413 16.02 19.36 16.15
CA ASP A 413 15.52 18.11 15.58
C ASP A 413 14.00 18.04 15.54
N GLY A 414 13.27 18.78 16.39
CA GLY A 414 11.82 18.84 16.37
C GLY A 414 11.18 17.45 16.28
N PHE A 415 10.29 17.24 15.32
CA PHE A 415 9.61 15.95 15.11
C PHE A 415 10.54 14.78 14.80
N LEU A 416 11.77 15.02 14.34
CA LEU A 416 12.73 13.96 14.05
C LEU A 416 13.19 13.21 15.31
N SER A 417 13.00 13.77 16.50
CA SER A 417 13.22 13.08 17.77
C SER A 417 12.36 11.82 17.92
N VAL A 418 11.16 11.79 17.28
CA VAL A 418 10.20 10.69 17.34
C VAL A 418 10.11 9.92 16.02
N TYR A 419 10.13 10.64 14.89
CA TYR A 419 9.87 10.09 13.57
C TYR A 419 11.03 10.42 12.62
N LYS A 420 12.05 9.53 12.59
CA LYS A 420 13.21 9.66 11.71
C LYS A 420 12.92 9.03 10.37
N ASP A 421 13.38 9.67 9.30
CA ASP A 421 13.45 9.07 7.97
C ASP A 421 14.84 8.41 7.84
N ASP A 422 14.90 7.14 7.46
CA ASP A 422 16.16 6.37 7.33
C ASP A 422 17.08 6.93 6.23
N ASP A 423 16.55 7.78 5.34
CA ASP A 423 17.28 8.36 4.21
C ASP A 423 18.06 9.64 4.56
N GLU A 424 17.99 10.14 5.82
CA GLU A 424 18.69 11.38 6.20
C GLU A 424 20.14 11.15 6.60
N LYS A 425 21.01 11.28 5.63
CA LYS A 425 22.45 11.42 5.87
C LYS A 425 22.77 12.94 6.01
N SER A 426 23.29 13.31 7.16
CA SER A 426 23.90 14.64 7.29
C SER A 426 25.25 14.60 6.57
N GLU A 427 25.36 15.39 5.50
CA GLU A 427 26.57 15.48 4.68
C GLU A 427 27.41 16.70 5.11
N ASN A 428 28.72 16.52 5.12
CA ASN A 428 29.71 17.62 5.27
C ASN A 428 29.49 18.56 6.48
N LYS A 429 29.08 18.03 7.63
CA LYS A 429 28.73 18.83 8.84
C LYS A 429 29.83 19.84 9.26
N ALA A 430 31.10 19.51 9.04
CA ALA A 430 32.21 20.32 9.42
C ALA A 430 32.27 21.66 8.65
N LEU A 431 31.79 21.67 7.39
CA LEU A 431 31.84 22.87 6.54
C LEU A 431 30.86 23.97 6.93
N ILE A 432 29.92 23.74 7.83
CA ILE A 432 28.89 24.76 8.17
C ILE A 432 29.50 25.98 8.83
N HIS A 433 30.56 25.78 9.63
CA HIS A 433 31.24 26.87 10.35
C HIS A 433 32.71 27.04 10.00
N GLY A 434 33.28 26.12 9.21
CA GLY A 434 34.72 26.01 8.92
C GLY A 434 35.19 26.63 7.59
N ILE A 435 34.24 27.06 6.74
CA ILE A 435 34.58 27.58 5.39
C ILE A 435 34.15 29.03 5.23
N SER A 436 35.03 29.82 4.64
CA SER A 436 34.79 31.21 4.21
C SER A 436 35.34 31.46 2.79
N GLU A 437 35.05 32.61 2.21
CA GLU A 437 35.59 32.98 0.89
C GLU A 437 37.12 33.09 0.87
N GLU A 438 37.73 33.29 2.03
CA GLU A 438 39.19 33.35 2.20
C GLU A 438 39.84 31.95 2.39
N SER A 439 39.03 30.91 2.49
CA SER A 439 39.54 29.56 2.70
C SER A 439 40.37 29.08 1.53
N GLN A 440 41.58 28.59 1.80
CA GLN A 440 42.44 28.00 0.76
C GLN A 440 41.90 26.60 0.40
N VAL A 441 41.70 26.40 -0.91
CA VAL A 441 41.21 25.15 -1.48
C VAL A 441 42.23 24.63 -2.49
N SER A 442 42.50 23.34 -2.49
CA SER A 442 43.33 22.67 -3.47
C SER A 442 42.66 21.39 -3.97
N LEU A 443 42.86 21.10 -5.26
CA LEU A 443 42.38 19.86 -5.85
C LEU A 443 43.17 18.67 -5.31
N ALA A 444 42.51 17.66 -4.83
CA ALA A 444 43.09 16.37 -4.50
C ALA A 444 42.96 15.38 -5.66
N ASP A 445 41.74 15.27 -6.22
CA ASP A 445 41.45 14.43 -7.38
C ASP A 445 40.19 14.93 -8.11
N VAL A 446 40.04 14.58 -9.38
CA VAL A 446 38.82 14.87 -10.16
C VAL A 446 38.50 13.69 -11.04
N LYS A 447 37.22 13.25 -10.99
CA LYS A 447 36.75 12.07 -11.71
C LYS A 447 35.47 12.39 -12.46
N GLY A 448 35.36 11.82 -13.65
CA GLY A 448 34.13 11.73 -14.41
C GLY A 448 33.51 10.35 -14.27
N GLU A 449 32.20 10.28 -14.05
CA GLU A 449 31.46 9.01 -14.02
C GLU A 449 30.38 9.06 -15.09
N GLN A 450 30.37 8.04 -15.96
CA GLN A 450 29.34 7.84 -16.96
C GLN A 450 28.08 7.27 -16.31
N HIS A 451 26.95 7.83 -16.68
CA HIS A 451 25.63 7.38 -16.25
C HIS A 451 24.70 7.29 -17.46
N PHE A 452 23.68 6.49 -17.29
CA PHE A 452 22.55 6.43 -18.21
C PHE A 452 21.26 6.69 -17.44
N THR A 453 20.34 7.45 -18.04
CA THR A 453 19.00 7.62 -17.47
C THR A 453 18.36 6.25 -17.29
N GLN A 454 17.58 6.09 -16.24
CA GLN A 454 16.92 4.82 -15.92
C GLN A 454 15.43 4.91 -16.29
N PRO A 455 14.81 3.79 -16.74
CA PRO A 455 13.38 3.76 -16.96
C PRO A 455 12.64 4.02 -15.65
N PRO A 456 11.34 4.44 -15.71
CA PRO A 456 10.54 4.56 -14.53
C PRO A 456 10.47 3.20 -13.80
N ALA A 457 10.44 3.21 -12.47
CA ALA A 457 10.38 1.98 -11.70
C ALA A 457 9.02 1.27 -11.87
N HIS A 458 9.04 -0.06 -11.84
CA HIS A 458 7.80 -0.85 -11.73
C HIS A 458 6.98 -0.42 -10.52
N PHE A 459 5.66 -0.54 -10.62
CA PHE A 459 4.83 -0.28 -9.47
C PHE A 459 5.08 -1.29 -8.35
N THR A 460 5.06 -0.80 -7.12
CA THR A 460 4.84 -1.60 -5.92
C THR A 460 3.38 -1.43 -5.48
N GLU A 461 2.89 -2.24 -4.53
CA GLU A 461 1.55 -2.01 -3.96
C GLU A 461 1.42 -0.57 -3.41
N ALA A 462 2.47 -0.06 -2.76
CA ALA A 462 2.50 1.27 -2.18
C ALA A 462 2.44 2.38 -3.25
N SER A 463 3.28 2.30 -4.28
CA SER A 463 3.30 3.31 -5.34
C SER A 463 2.03 3.25 -6.21
N LEU A 464 1.41 2.07 -6.36
CA LEU A 464 0.13 1.95 -7.05
C LEU A 464 -1.00 2.59 -6.22
N VAL A 465 -1.04 2.39 -4.89
CA VAL A 465 -2.00 3.08 -4.01
C VAL A 465 -1.85 4.59 -4.14
N LYS A 466 -0.61 5.10 -4.10
CA LYS A 466 -0.32 6.52 -4.27
C LYS A 466 -0.83 7.04 -5.62
N GLN A 467 -0.53 6.33 -6.70
CA GLN A 467 -0.97 6.70 -8.05
C GLN A 467 -2.49 6.73 -8.19
N LEU A 468 -3.19 5.72 -7.63
CA LEU A 468 -4.65 5.67 -7.63
C LEU A 468 -5.27 6.85 -6.86
N GLU A 469 -4.70 7.19 -5.70
CA GLU A 469 -5.12 8.35 -4.90
C GLU A 469 -4.92 9.67 -5.65
N GLU A 470 -3.75 9.91 -6.23
CA GLU A 470 -3.41 11.10 -7.00
C GLU A 470 -4.32 11.28 -8.22
N LEU A 471 -4.70 10.19 -8.86
CA LEU A 471 -5.63 10.19 -9.99
C LEU A 471 -7.12 10.22 -9.57
N GLY A 472 -7.43 10.18 -8.28
CA GLY A 472 -8.80 10.15 -7.77
C GLY A 472 -9.55 8.83 -8.01
N ILE A 473 -8.85 7.74 -8.31
CA ILE A 473 -9.38 6.43 -8.65
C ILE A 473 -9.50 5.56 -7.40
N GLY A 474 -10.70 5.09 -7.12
CA GLY A 474 -10.99 4.34 -5.89
C GLY A 474 -11.13 5.25 -4.66
N ARG A 475 -11.27 4.62 -3.50
CA ARG A 475 -11.43 5.28 -2.20
C ARG A 475 -10.75 4.42 -1.12
N PRO A 476 -10.58 4.90 0.10
CA PRO A 476 -9.97 4.15 1.21
C PRO A 476 -10.42 2.69 1.35
N SER A 477 -11.68 2.41 1.08
CA SER A 477 -12.27 1.06 1.14
C SER A 477 -11.86 0.14 -0.03
N THR A 478 -11.34 0.67 -1.14
CA THR A 478 -11.14 -0.10 -2.39
C THR A 478 -9.68 -0.30 -2.79
N TYR A 479 -8.73 0.48 -2.30
CA TYR A 479 -7.32 0.34 -2.71
C TYR A 479 -6.77 -1.07 -2.49
N ALA A 480 -6.76 -1.56 -1.25
CA ALA A 480 -6.26 -2.88 -0.94
C ALA A 480 -7.06 -4.04 -1.60
N PRO A 481 -8.41 -4.02 -1.63
CA PRO A 481 -9.20 -5.01 -2.37
C PRO A 481 -8.89 -5.06 -3.87
N THR A 482 -8.71 -3.91 -4.52
CA THR A 482 -8.38 -3.83 -5.96
C THR A 482 -7.05 -4.52 -6.25
N ILE A 483 -5.99 -4.14 -5.52
CA ILE A 483 -4.66 -4.72 -5.68
C ILE A 483 -4.68 -6.23 -5.40
N THR A 484 -5.36 -6.64 -4.31
CA THR A 484 -5.50 -8.05 -3.98
C THR A 484 -6.21 -8.82 -5.10
N THR A 485 -7.23 -8.23 -5.72
CA THR A 485 -8.01 -8.86 -6.78
C THR A 485 -7.19 -9.07 -8.04
N ILE A 486 -6.46 -8.06 -8.54
CA ILE A 486 -5.66 -8.19 -9.76
C ILE A 486 -4.52 -9.21 -9.59
N ILE A 487 -3.94 -9.31 -8.40
CA ILE A 487 -2.94 -10.33 -8.07
C ILE A 487 -3.58 -11.72 -7.97
N ALA A 488 -4.72 -11.85 -7.27
CA ALA A 488 -5.43 -13.13 -7.11
C ALA A 488 -6.00 -13.67 -8.44
N ARG A 489 -6.30 -12.80 -9.40
CA ARG A 489 -6.71 -13.16 -10.76
C ARG A 489 -5.55 -13.46 -11.69
N HIS A 490 -4.32 -13.34 -11.20
CA HIS A 490 -3.11 -13.51 -12.00
C HIS A 490 -3.01 -12.56 -13.20
N TYR A 491 -3.62 -11.38 -13.11
CA TYR A 491 -3.39 -10.31 -14.10
C TYR A 491 -2.04 -9.66 -13.88
N VAL A 492 -1.61 -9.66 -12.62
CA VAL A 492 -0.36 -9.10 -12.16
C VAL A 492 0.35 -10.13 -11.28
N ALA A 493 1.62 -10.35 -11.52
CA ALA A 493 2.52 -11.10 -10.64
C ALA A 493 3.25 -10.15 -9.69
N LYS A 494 3.47 -10.61 -8.46
CA LYS A 494 4.28 -9.87 -7.48
C LYS A 494 5.59 -10.61 -7.25
N GLU A 495 6.69 -9.99 -7.66
CA GLU A 495 8.03 -10.49 -7.43
C GLU A 495 8.79 -9.50 -6.53
N ASN A 496 9.32 -10.01 -5.41
CA ASN A 496 9.87 -9.20 -4.34
C ASN A 496 8.84 -8.15 -3.85
N LYS A 497 8.94 -6.90 -4.29
CA LYS A 497 8.00 -5.81 -3.97
C LYS A 497 7.29 -5.29 -5.22
N ASN A 498 7.82 -5.60 -6.40
CA ASN A 498 7.37 -5.08 -7.67
C ASN A 498 6.18 -5.87 -8.22
N LEU A 499 5.35 -5.18 -8.97
CA LEU A 499 4.21 -5.70 -9.69
C LEU A 499 4.54 -5.75 -11.18
N TYR A 500 4.40 -6.92 -11.79
CA TYR A 500 4.65 -7.17 -13.21
C TYR A 500 3.38 -7.62 -13.89
N VAL A 501 3.11 -7.14 -15.08
CA VAL A 501 2.00 -7.62 -15.89
C VAL A 501 2.28 -9.05 -16.34
N THR A 502 1.27 -9.89 -16.32
CA THR A 502 1.35 -11.24 -16.91
C THR A 502 0.75 -11.21 -18.32
N GLU A 503 1.07 -12.21 -19.16
CA GLU A 503 0.43 -12.37 -20.47
C GLU A 503 -1.10 -12.37 -20.38
N LEU A 504 -1.65 -12.99 -19.33
CA LEU A 504 -3.08 -12.98 -19.05
C LEU A 504 -3.59 -11.57 -18.74
N GLY A 505 -2.84 -10.80 -17.94
CA GLY A 505 -3.17 -9.41 -17.62
C GLY A 505 -3.15 -8.54 -18.87
N GLU A 506 -2.14 -8.70 -19.70
CA GLU A 506 -2.01 -7.98 -20.96
C GLU A 506 -3.16 -8.31 -21.93
N ALA A 507 -3.50 -9.59 -22.10
CA ALA A 507 -4.61 -10.01 -22.92
C ALA A 507 -5.95 -9.42 -22.45
N VAL A 508 -6.20 -9.43 -21.13
CA VAL A 508 -7.40 -8.80 -20.53
C VAL A 508 -7.39 -7.29 -20.76
N ASN A 509 -6.26 -6.62 -20.53
CA ASN A 509 -6.12 -5.18 -20.74
C ASN A 509 -6.38 -4.79 -22.20
N ASN A 510 -5.84 -5.54 -23.15
CA ASN A 510 -6.01 -5.30 -24.58
C ASN A 510 -7.47 -5.43 -25.01
N ILE A 511 -8.18 -6.46 -24.53
CA ILE A 511 -9.64 -6.58 -24.76
C ILE A 511 -10.38 -5.39 -24.15
N MET A 512 -10.04 -5.02 -22.92
CA MET A 512 -10.69 -3.89 -22.24
C MET A 512 -10.42 -2.55 -22.94
N LYS A 513 -9.19 -2.30 -23.41
CA LYS A 513 -8.84 -1.08 -24.17
C LYS A 513 -9.56 -1.03 -25.53
N LYS A 514 -9.71 -2.17 -26.20
CA LYS A 514 -10.36 -2.26 -27.52
C LYS A 514 -11.89 -2.13 -27.45
N ALA A 515 -12.51 -2.88 -26.54
CA ALA A 515 -13.97 -3.00 -26.50
C ALA A 515 -14.65 -2.05 -25.49
N PHE A 516 -13.94 -1.64 -24.43
CA PHE A 516 -14.47 -0.85 -23.35
C PHE A 516 -13.55 0.33 -22.98
N PRO A 517 -13.14 1.18 -23.97
CA PRO A 517 -12.17 2.25 -23.73
C PRO A 517 -12.62 3.21 -22.63
N THR A 518 -13.90 3.53 -22.54
CA THR A 518 -14.50 4.38 -21.51
C THR A 518 -14.37 3.77 -20.11
N ILE A 519 -14.58 2.46 -19.96
CA ILE A 519 -14.52 1.78 -18.65
C ILE A 519 -13.09 1.77 -18.08
N VAL A 520 -12.08 1.73 -18.95
CA VAL A 520 -10.67 1.75 -18.55
C VAL A 520 -10.05 3.15 -18.64
N ASP A 521 -10.84 4.17 -18.96
CA ASP A 521 -10.37 5.56 -18.94
C ASP A 521 -10.20 6.06 -17.50
N VAL A 522 -9.04 6.67 -17.26
CA VAL A 522 -8.63 7.19 -15.95
C VAL A 522 -9.56 8.32 -15.50
N ASN A 523 -9.80 9.29 -16.39
CA ASN A 523 -10.61 10.47 -16.08
C ASN A 523 -12.08 10.09 -15.88
N PHE A 524 -12.60 9.19 -16.72
CA PHE A 524 -13.97 8.69 -16.56
C PHE A 524 -14.16 8.03 -15.19
N THR A 525 -13.21 7.17 -14.78
CA THR A 525 -13.30 6.48 -13.48
C THR A 525 -13.17 7.45 -12.30
N ALA A 526 -12.27 8.42 -12.37
CA ALA A 526 -12.15 9.48 -11.37
C ALA A 526 -13.41 10.34 -11.26
N ASN A 527 -13.99 10.75 -12.40
CA ASN A 527 -15.22 11.51 -12.46
C ASN A 527 -16.40 10.71 -11.87
N MET A 528 -16.46 9.40 -12.16
CA MET A 528 -17.48 8.52 -11.58
C MET A 528 -17.38 8.43 -10.05
N GLU A 529 -16.15 8.35 -9.48
CA GLU A 529 -15.96 8.39 -8.03
C GLU A 529 -16.43 9.72 -7.42
N THR A 530 -16.15 10.85 -8.09
CA THR A 530 -16.62 12.18 -7.69
C THR A 530 -18.16 12.28 -7.78
N LEU A 531 -18.76 11.68 -8.81
CA LEU A 531 -20.20 11.64 -8.98
C LEU A 531 -20.87 10.82 -7.87
N LEU A 532 -20.29 9.68 -7.49
CA LEU A 532 -20.76 8.87 -6.37
C LEU A 532 -20.64 9.61 -5.02
N ASP A 533 -19.63 10.43 -4.83
CA ASP A 533 -19.52 11.28 -3.64
C ASP A 533 -20.61 12.37 -3.66
N SER A 534 -20.91 12.95 -4.83
CA SER A 534 -22.02 13.90 -4.99
C SER A 534 -23.41 13.30 -4.71
N VAL A 535 -23.59 11.99 -4.96
CA VAL A 535 -24.80 11.27 -4.51
C VAL A 535 -24.84 11.22 -2.99
N GLY A 536 -23.72 10.92 -2.33
CA GLY A 536 -23.60 10.91 -0.87
C GLY A 536 -23.89 12.26 -0.21
N GLU A 537 -23.67 13.35 -0.94
CA GLU A 537 -24.01 14.71 -0.52
C GLU A 537 -25.47 15.12 -0.83
N GLY A 538 -26.22 14.23 -1.48
CA GLY A 538 -27.60 14.51 -1.91
C GLY A 538 -27.72 15.48 -3.10
N LYS A 539 -26.62 15.80 -3.80
CA LYS A 539 -26.61 16.71 -4.96
C LYS A 539 -27.08 16.05 -6.25
N VAL A 540 -26.93 14.73 -6.35
CA VAL A 540 -27.27 13.93 -7.54
C VAL A 540 -28.08 12.71 -7.12
N LYS A 541 -29.10 12.37 -7.88
CA LYS A 541 -29.90 11.17 -7.65
C LYS A 541 -29.16 9.94 -8.19
N TRP A 542 -29.04 8.90 -7.38
CA TRP A 542 -28.28 7.72 -7.74
C TRP A 542 -28.80 6.99 -9.00
N LYS A 543 -30.13 6.97 -9.22
CA LYS A 543 -30.73 6.38 -10.42
C LYS A 543 -30.37 7.12 -11.70
N GLU A 544 -30.17 8.42 -11.65
CA GLU A 544 -29.71 9.21 -12.80
C GLU A 544 -28.29 8.79 -13.23
N VAL A 545 -27.42 8.51 -12.27
CA VAL A 545 -26.07 7.99 -12.55
C VAL A 545 -26.14 6.66 -13.32
N ILE A 546 -27.04 5.77 -12.92
CA ILE A 546 -27.19 4.46 -13.58
C ILE A 546 -27.81 4.59 -14.96
N ARG A 547 -28.85 5.44 -15.12
CA ARG A 547 -29.51 5.69 -16.42
C ARG A 547 -28.53 6.24 -17.46
N ASN A 548 -27.63 7.11 -17.05
CA ASN A 548 -26.64 7.70 -17.95
C ASN A 548 -25.47 6.77 -18.27
N PHE A 549 -25.28 5.71 -17.50
CA PHE A 549 -24.14 4.79 -17.64
C PHE A 549 -24.52 3.48 -18.36
N TYR A 550 -25.65 2.88 -18.02
CA TYR A 550 -25.94 1.50 -18.43
C TYR A 550 -26.18 1.31 -19.93
N PRO A 551 -26.90 2.21 -20.66
CA PRO A 551 -27.15 2.05 -22.08
C PRO A 551 -25.86 1.91 -22.90
N ASP A 552 -24.88 2.79 -22.65
CA ASP A 552 -23.58 2.78 -23.36
C ASP A 552 -22.79 1.49 -23.05
N LEU A 553 -22.85 1.03 -21.80
CA LEU A 553 -22.23 -0.23 -21.41
C LEU A 553 -22.87 -1.42 -22.14
N ASP A 554 -24.21 -1.45 -22.20
CA ASP A 554 -24.95 -2.56 -22.84
C ASP A 554 -24.69 -2.62 -24.36
N GLU A 555 -24.65 -1.47 -25.01
CA GLU A 555 -24.30 -1.35 -26.42
C GLU A 555 -22.86 -1.81 -26.67
N ALA A 556 -21.89 -1.32 -25.87
CA ALA A 556 -20.50 -1.73 -25.97
C ALA A 556 -20.32 -3.25 -25.79
N VAL A 557 -21.05 -3.86 -24.85
CA VAL A 557 -21.02 -5.33 -24.65
C VAL A 557 -21.56 -6.07 -25.87
N LYS A 558 -22.71 -5.64 -26.41
CA LYS A 558 -23.32 -6.26 -27.61
C LYS A 558 -22.42 -6.18 -28.84
N LEU A 559 -21.70 -5.07 -28.99
CA LEU A 559 -20.72 -4.88 -30.07
C LEU A 559 -19.51 -5.81 -29.85
N ALA A 560 -18.98 -5.82 -28.62
CA ALA A 560 -17.85 -6.67 -28.27
C ALA A 560 -18.11 -8.17 -28.39
N GLU A 561 -19.33 -8.63 -28.11
CA GLU A 561 -19.74 -10.04 -28.33
C GLU A 561 -19.58 -10.46 -29.80
N LYS A 562 -19.86 -9.54 -30.72
CA LYS A 562 -19.80 -9.79 -32.18
C LYS A 562 -18.39 -9.63 -32.76
N GLU A 563 -17.64 -8.62 -32.32
CA GLU A 563 -16.40 -8.20 -32.98
C GLU A 563 -15.12 -8.78 -32.36
N LEU A 564 -15.17 -9.19 -31.09
CA LEU A 564 -13.97 -9.73 -30.47
C LEU A 564 -13.69 -11.15 -30.90
N GLU A 565 -12.46 -11.41 -31.30
CA GLU A 565 -11.94 -12.74 -31.57
C GLU A 565 -11.55 -13.46 -30.26
N ASN A 566 -11.43 -14.78 -30.35
CA ASN A 566 -10.94 -15.58 -29.22
C ASN A 566 -9.43 -15.43 -29.05
N VAL A 567 -8.98 -15.04 -27.87
CA VAL A 567 -7.57 -14.94 -27.56
C VAL A 567 -7.11 -16.26 -26.93
N LYS A 568 -6.22 -16.96 -27.60
CA LYS A 568 -5.54 -18.14 -27.06
C LYS A 568 -4.29 -17.65 -26.34
N ILE A 569 -4.23 -17.89 -25.05
CA ILE A 569 -3.00 -17.72 -24.27
C ILE A 569 -2.29 -19.07 -24.35
N GLU A 570 -1.11 -19.09 -24.92
CA GLU A 570 -0.28 -20.29 -24.95
C GLU A 570 0.22 -20.57 -23.54
N ASP A 571 0.06 -21.81 -23.09
CA ASP A 571 0.62 -22.22 -21.81
C ASP A 571 2.15 -22.28 -21.95
N GLU A 572 2.89 -21.73 -20.98
CA GLU A 572 4.35 -21.79 -20.92
C GLU A 572 4.82 -23.26 -20.86
N VAL A 573 5.44 -23.72 -21.95
CA VAL A 573 5.92 -25.09 -22.08
C VAL A 573 7.21 -25.28 -21.27
N THR A 574 7.30 -26.35 -20.51
CA THR A 574 8.49 -26.68 -19.72
C THR A 574 9.21 -27.91 -20.27
N ASP A 575 10.46 -28.09 -19.86
CA ASP A 575 11.25 -29.29 -20.20
C ASP A 575 10.81 -30.55 -19.42
N VAL A 576 9.84 -30.42 -18.52
CA VAL A 576 9.35 -31.52 -17.70
C VAL A 576 8.39 -32.38 -18.50
N ILE A 577 8.75 -33.62 -18.69
CA ILE A 577 7.95 -34.61 -19.46
C ILE A 577 6.86 -35.20 -18.57
N CYS A 578 5.68 -35.37 -19.14
CA CYS A 578 4.57 -36.07 -18.51
C CYS A 578 4.82 -37.58 -18.45
N ASP A 579 4.85 -38.16 -17.27
CA ASP A 579 5.13 -39.61 -17.06
C ASP A 579 4.05 -40.52 -17.65
N LYS A 580 2.85 -39.96 -17.98
CA LYS A 580 1.73 -40.75 -18.48
C LYS A 580 1.62 -40.75 -20.02
N CYS A 581 2.00 -39.65 -20.67
CA CYS A 581 1.79 -39.51 -22.12
C CYS A 581 2.99 -38.96 -22.89
N GLY A 582 4.11 -38.67 -22.22
CA GLY A 582 5.37 -38.26 -22.89
C GLY A 582 5.38 -36.81 -23.42
N ARG A 583 4.30 -36.03 -23.26
CA ARG A 583 4.25 -34.63 -23.72
C ARG A 583 4.97 -33.72 -22.69
N ASN A 584 5.58 -32.64 -23.15
CA ASN A 584 6.10 -31.61 -22.27
C ASN A 584 4.97 -31.00 -21.44
N MET A 585 5.18 -30.89 -20.13
CA MET A 585 4.20 -30.30 -19.24
C MET A 585 4.24 -28.78 -19.35
N VAL A 586 3.12 -28.14 -19.09
CA VAL A 586 2.96 -26.69 -19.16
C VAL A 586 2.68 -26.11 -17.78
N ILE A 587 3.12 -24.87 -17.56
CA ILE A 587 2.83 -24.17 -16.31
C ILE A 587 1.36 -23.74 -16.32
N LYS A 588 0.63 -24.19 -15.30
CA LYS A 588 -0.75 -23.77 -15.05
C LYS A 588 -0.90 -23.13 -13.68
N TYR A 589 -1.92 -22.30 -13.54
CA TYR A 589 -2.22 -21.61 -12.30
C TYR A 589 -3.46 -22.22 -11.64
N GLY A 590 -3.33 -22.73 -10.42
CA GLY A 590 -4.40 -23.30 -9.63
C GLY A 590 -4.66 -22.51 -8.34
N PRO A 591 -5.64 -22.94 -7.52
CA PRO A 591 -5.97 -22.27 -6.26
C PRO A 591 -4.82 -22.14 -5.27
N HIS A 592 -3.80 -23.00 -5.42
CA HIS A 592 -2.62 -23.04 -4.53
C HIS A 592 -1.35 -22.48 -5.17
N GLY A 593 -1.43 -21.87 -6.36
CA GLY A 593 -0.31 -21.31 -7.11
C GLY A 593 0.02 -22.07 -8.40
N LYS A 594 1.23 -21.85 -8.93
CA LYS A 594 1.73 -22.51 -10.15
C LYS A 594 1.84 -24.02 -9.91
N PHE A 595 1.46 -24.79 -10.93
CA PHE A 595 1.67 -26.24 -11.01
C PHE A 595 1.94 -26.65 -12.46
N LEU A 596 2.54 -27.80 -12.67
CA LEU A 596 2.72 -28.35 -14.00
C LEU A 596 1.51 -29.21 -14.35
N GLY A 597 0.83 -28.86 -15.45
CA GLY A 597 -0.29 -29.61 -16.00
C GLY A 597 0.10 -30.26 -17.33
N CYS A 598 -0.43 -31.44 -17.60
CA CYS A 598 -0.24 -32.04 -18.92
C CYS A 598 -1.14 -31.32 -19.96
N PRO A 599 -0.60 -30.90 -21.13
CA PRO A 599 -1.39 -30.28 -22.17
C PRO A 599 -2.36 -31.26 -22.85
N GLY A 600 -2.21 -32.56 -22.60
CA GLY A 600 -3.13 -33.60 -23.10
C GLY A 600 -4.44 -33.72 -22.34
N PHE A 601 -4.80 -32.77 -21.47
CA PHE A 601 -6.12 -32.71 -20.86
C PHE A 601 -7.21 -32.45 -21.95
N PRO A 602 -8.37 -33.17 -21.92
CA PRO A 602 -8.87 -34.07 -20.87
C PRO A 602 -8.38 -35.53 -20.92
N GLU A 603 -7.70 -35.99 -21.96
CA GLU A 603 -7.26 -37.39 -22.06
C GLU A 603 -6.18 -37.75 -21.04
N CYS A 604 -5.34 -36.79 -20.66
CA CYS A 604 -4.30 -36.97 -19.67
C CYS A 604 -4.45 -35.96 -18.52
N HIS A 605 -4.85 -36.43 -17.35
CA HIS A 605 -5.04 -35.61 -16.14
C HIS A 605 -3.77 -35.49 -15.28
N ASN A 606 -2.58 -35.72 -15.82
CA ASN A 606 -1.37 -35.72 -15.02
C ASN A 606 -0.98 -34.29 -14.59
N THR A 607 -0.67 -34.12 -13.31
CA THR A 607 -0.19 -32.86 -12.74
C THR A 607 1.02 -33.09 -11.84
N LYS A 608 1.96 -32.17 -11.85
CA LYS A 608 3.14 -32.17 -10.96
C LYS A 608 3.23 -30.82 -10.24
N PRO A 609 3.82 -30.77 -9.02
CA PRO A 609 4.11 -29.48 -8.38
C PRO A 609 5.13 -28.71 -9.23
N TYR A 610 4.90 -27.40 -9.38
CA TYR A 610 5.90 -26.51 -9.96
C TYR A 610 6.99 -26.24 -8.92
N LEU A 611 8.23 -26.64 -9.22
CA LEU A 611 9.37 -26.46 -8.34
C LEU A 611 10.24 -25.32 -8.84
N GLU A 612 10.21 -24.20 -8.13
CA GLU A 612 11.02 -23.02 -8.45
C GLU A 612 12.49 -23.30 -8.10
N LYS A 613 13.32 -23.52 -9.12
CA LYS A 613 14.76 -23.74 -8.97
C LYS A 613 15.45 -22.42 -8.62
N ILE A 614 16.36 -22.44 -7.64
CA ILE A 614 17.09 -21.24 -7.19
C ILE A 614 18.48 -21.09 -7.83
N GLY A 615 18.83 -21.96 -8.79
CA GLY A 615 20.12 -21.94 -9.47
C GLY A 615 21.30 -22.41 -8.60
N VAL A 616 21.03 -23.17 -7.53
CA VAL A 616 22.03 -23.70 -6.61
C VAL A 616 21.88 -25.21 -6.51
N THR A 617 22.99 -25.93 -6.60
CA THR A 617 23.01 -27.40 -6.49
C THR A 617 22.98 -27.83 -5.03
N CYS A 618 22.34 -28.96 -4.78
CA CYS A 618 22.23 -29.55 -3.45
C CYS A 618 23.61 -30.03 -2.96
N PRO A 619 24.07 -29.61 -1.78
CA PRO A 619 25.37 -30.02 -1.26
C PRO A 619 25.46 -31.53 -0.89
N LYS A 620 24.27 -32.20 -0.78
CA LYS A 620 24.22 -33.64 -0.44
C LYS A 620 24.23 -34.55 -1.69
N CYS A 621 23.43 -34.19 -2.72
CA CYS A 621 23.24 -35.10 -3.87
C CYS A 621 23.50 -34.46 -5.25
N GLY A 622 23.86 -33.17 -5.31
CA GLY A 622 24.20 -32.47 -6.56
C GLY A 622 23.03 -32.07 -7.43
N LYS A 623 21.76 -32.46 -7.11
CA LYS A 623 20.57 -32.03 -7.83
C LYS A 623 20.15 -30.62 -7.43
N ASP A 624 19.17 -30.04 -8.10
CA ASP A 624 18.75 -28.64 -7.86
C ASP A 624 18.13 -28.46 -6.49
N ILE A 625 18.41 -27.29 -5.88
CA ILE A 625 17.66 -26.79 -4.72
C ILE A 625 16.47 -25.99 -5.22
N VAL A 626 15.30 -26.25 -4.64
CA VAL A 626 14.03 -25.65 -5.01
C VAL A 626 13.35 -24.99 -3.82
N LEU A 627 12.57 -23.96 -4.10
CA LEU A 627 11.74 -23.31 -3.09
C LEU A 627 10.49 -24.13 -2.80
N LYS A 628 10.33 -24.53 -1.55
CA LYS A 628 9.18 -25.31 -1.05
C LYS A 628 8.41 -24.54 0.02
N LYS A 629 7.17 -24.99 0.28
CA LYS A 629 6.32 -24.46 1.37
C LYS A 629 5.92 -25.58 2.32
N THR A 630 5.98 -25.29 3.61
CA THR A 630 5.42 -26.19 4.64
C THR A 630 3.89 -26.20 4.58
N LYS A 631 3.23 -27.17 5.20
CA LYS A 631 1.76 -27.21 5.36
C LYS A 631 1.17 -25.92 5.99
N LYS A 632 1.95 -25.22 6.79
CA LYS A 632 1.58 -23.92 7.40
C LYS A 632 1.96 -22.69 6.53
N GLY A 633 2.39 -22.91 5.27
CA GLY A 633 2.70 -21.83 4.31
C GLY A 633 4.07 -21.18 4.46
N ARG A 634 4.94 -21.61 5.42
CA ARG A 634 6.29 -21.08 5.58
C ARG A 634 7.20 -21.59 4.45
N ARG A 635 7.94 -20.69 3.80
CA ARG A 635 8.90 -21.01 2.74
C ARG A 635 10.18 -21.60 3.32
N TYR A 636 10.74 -22.59 2.63
CA TYR A 636 12.05 -23.18 2.89
C TYR A 636 12.69 -23.66 1.58
N PHE A 637 13.98 -23.89 1.59
CA PHE A 637 14.76 -24.39 0.46
C PHE A 637 15.04 -25.86 0.69
N GLY A 638 14.70 -26.71 -0.26
CA GLY A 638 14.88 -28.14 -0.16
C GLY A 638 15.39 -28.74 -1.47
N CYS A 639 15.97 -29.93 -1.42
CA CYS A 639 16.35 -30.64 -2.62
C CYS A 639 15.13 -31.03 -3.46
N GLU A 640 15.24 -30.93 -4.80
CA GLU A 640 14.17 -31.42 -5.70
C GLU A 640 13.97 -32.94 -5.57
N ASN A 641 15.02 -33.67 -5.22
CA ASN A 641 15.03 -35.15 -5.06
C ASN A 641 14.50 -35.62 -3.68
N ASN A 642 13.73 -34.80 -2.98
CA ASN A 642 13.05 -35.21 -1.74
C ASN A 642 11.85 -36.13 -2.10
N PRO A 643 11.66 -37.33 -1.48
CA PRO A 643 12.23 -37.73 -0.18
C PRO A 643 13.60 -38.43 -0.19
N GLU A 644 14.15 -38.82 -1.32
CA GLU A 644 15.44 -39.57 -1.39
C GLU A 644 16.60 -38.71 -0.88
N CYS A 645 16.50 -37.40 -0.96
CA CYS A 645 17.45 -36.46 -0.38
C CYS A 645 16.73 -35.51 0.61
N ASP A 646 17.14 -35.57 1.86
CA ASP A 646 16.56 -34.84 2.97
C ASP A 646 17.10 -33.43 3.18
N PHE A 647 17.86 -32.87 2.22
CA PHE A 647 18.47 -31.56 2.36
C PHE A 647 17.36 -30.47 2.50
N MET A 648 17.49 -29.70 3.56
CA MET A 648 16.59 -28.57 3.86
C MET A 648 17.35 -27.40 4.47
N SER A 649 17.00 -26.17 4.06
CA SER A 649 17.49 -24.93 4.65
C SER A 649 16.37 -23.89 4.79
N TRP A 650 16.34 -23.18 5.91
CA TRP A 650 15.42 -22.06 6.12
C TRP A 650 15.89 -20.75 5.48
N GLN A 651 17.19 -20.66 5.20
CA GLN A 651 17.83 -19.52 4.54
C GLN A 651 18.21 -19.92 3.12
N LYS A 652 18.25 -18.95 2.20
CA LYS A 652 18.57 -19.22 0.80
C LYS A 652 20.01 -19.67 0.66
N PRO A 653 20.28 -20.91 0.22
CA PRO A 653 21.63 -21.36 -0.09
C PRO A 653 22.21 -20.60 -1.27
N VAL A 654 23.54 -20.43 -1.28
CA VAL A 654 24.31 -19.85 -2.39
C VAL A 654 25.27 -20.86 -2.97
N SER A 655 25.66 -20.71 -4.23
CA SER A 655 26.54 -21.64 -4.94
C SER A 655 27.98 -21.68 -4.37
N LYS A 656 28.37 -20.66 -3.61
CA LYS A 656 29.71 -20.53 -3.05
C LYS A 656 29.87 -21.42 -1.82
N LYS A 657 31.00 -22.16 -1.77
CA LYS A 657 31.40 -22.94 -0.59
C LYS A 657 32.14 -22.07 0.42
N CYS A 658 32.01 -22.39 1.68
CA CYS A 658 32.69 -21.69 2.75
C CYS A 658 34.23 -21.88 2.61
N PRO A 659 35.02 -20.81 2.55
CA PRO A 659 36.47 -20.92 2.40
C PRO A 659 37.16 -21.47 3.66
N LYS A 660 36.49 -21.45 4.82
CA LYS A 660 37.02 -21.90 6.09
C LYS A 660 36.80 -23.41 6.33
N CYS A 661 35.61 -23.92 6.00
CA CYS A 661 35.26 -25.33 6.30
C CYS A 661 34.76 -26.12 5.09
N GLY A 662 34.66 -25.52 3.88
CA GLY A 662 34.15 -26.18 2.68
C GLY A 662 32.62 -26.43 2.67
N GLY A 663 31.91 -26.12 3.75
CA GLY A 663 30.46 -26.26 3.86
C GLY A 663 29.70 -25.31 2.96
N TYR A 664 28.37 -25.52 2.83
CA TYR A 664 27.53 -24.60 2.06
C TYR A 664 27.27 -23.29 2.80
N MET A 665 27.05 -22.23 2.07
CA MET A 665 26.74 -20.90 2.61
C MET A 665 25.31 -20.48 2.34
N VAL A 666 24.81 -19.56 3.15
CA VAL A 666 23.44 -19.08 3.09
C VAL A 666 23.37 -17.56 3.19
N GLU A 667 22.35 -16.96 2.57
CA GLU A 667 22.08 -15.54 2.68
C GLU A 667 21.46 -15.19 4.05
N LYS A 668 22.07 -14.23 4.77
CA LYS A 668 21.56 -13.62 6.02
C LYS A 668 21.49 -12.09 5.85
N GLY A 669 20.40 -11.58 5.26
CA GLY A 669 20.26 -10.16 4.92
C GLY A 669 21.32 -9.73 3.88
N ASN A 670 22.12 -8.69 4.19
CA ASN A 670 23.20 -8.21 3.32
C ASN A 670 24.52 -8.98 3.49
N LYS A 671 24.49 -10.12 4.17
CA LYS A 671 25.68 -10.96 4.42
C LYS A 671 25.46 -12.36 3.90
N ILE A 672 26.55 -13.02 3.55
CA ILE A 672 26.59 -14.44 3.24
C ILE A 672 27.35 -15.12 4.38
N ALA A 673 26.73 -16.10 5.01
CA ALA A 673 27.28 -16.79 6.18
C ALA A 673 27.41 -18.29 5.93
N CYS A 674 28.38 -18.92 6.56
CA CYS A 674 28.44 -20.38 6.61
C CYS A 674 27.18 -20.94 7.29
N ALA A 675 26.62 -22.00 6.74
CA ALA A 675 25.44 -22.66 7.32
C ALA A 675 25.77 -23.41 8.62
N ASP A 676 27.02 -23.78 8.81
CA ASP A 676 27.53 -24.33 10.06
C ASP A 676 27.80 -23.19 11.06
N GLU A 677 26.97 -23.12 12.09
CA GLU A 677 27.07 -22.08 13.12
C GLU A 677 28.40 -22.16 13.91
N THR A 678 29.01 -23.33 13.99
CA THR A 678 30.29 -23.51 14.69
C THR A 678 31.48 -22.96 13.90
N CYS A 679 31.34 -22.87 12.57
CA CYS A 679 32.36 -22.30 11.69
C CYS A 679 32.47 -20.78 11.82
N GLY A 680 31.37 -20.09 11.99
CA GLY A 680 31.29 -18.66 12.23
C GLY A 680 31.75 -17.75 11.07
N TYR A 681 32.06 -18.30 9.88
CA TYR A 681 32.48 -17.48 8.73
C TYR A 681 31.35 -16.66 8.15
N ILE A 682 31.59 -15.37 7.98
CA ILE A 682 30.61 -14.39 7.42
C ILE A 682 31.40 -13.46 6.47
N GLU A 683 30.82 -13.19 5.31
CA GLU A 683 31.31 -12.18 4.37
C GLU A 683 30.17 -11.22 3.96
N THR A 684 30.51 -10.01 3.51
CA THR A 684 29.56 -9.06 2.98
C THR A 684 29.17 -9.46 1.55
N LYS A 685 27.90 -9.38 1.19
CA LYS A 685 27.41 -9.65 -0.15
C LYS A 685 27.96 -8.56 -1.09
N THR A 686 28.98 -8.87 -1.87
CA THR A 686 29.40 -8.01 -2.98
C THR A 686 28.35 -8.13 -4.09
N GLU A 687 27.70 -7.05 -4.45
CA GLU A 687 26.83 -7.00 -5.63
C GLU A 687 27.67 -7.32 -6.86
N LYS A 688 27.48 -8.50 -7.44
CA LYS A 688 27.94 -8.72 -8.80
C LYS A 688 27.03 -7.90 -9.70
N LYS A 689 27.57 -6.92 -10.40
CA LYS A 689 26.99 -6.41 -11.64
C LYS A 689 26.87 -7.63 -12.56
N GLU A 690 25.66 -8.11 -12.77
CA GLU A 690 25.38 -9.00 -13.90
C GLU A 690 25.43 -8.15 -15.17
N ASP A 691 26.46 -8.41 -15.97
CA ASP A 691 26.48 -8.01 -17.37
C ASP A 691 25.28 -8.63 -18.07
N LYS A 692 24.34 -7.79 -18.51
CA LYS A 692 23.44 -8.05 -19.63
C LYS A 692 23.21 -6.77 -20.39
#